data_68fd46533b844c091ea51772b99fcee7
#
_entry.id   68fd46533b844c091ea51772b99fcee7
#
_cell.length_a   1.000
_cell.length_b   1.000
_cell.length_c   1.000
_cell.angle_alpha   90.00
_cell.angle_beta   90.00
_cell.angle_gamma   90.00
#
_symmetry.space_group_name_H-M   'P 1'
#
loop_
_entity.id
_entity.type
_entity.pdbx_description
1 polymer ?
#
loop_
_entity_poly.entity_id
_entity_poly.type
_entity_poly.pdbx_seq_one_letter_code
_entity_poly.pdbx_strand_id
1 'polypeptide(L)'
;MADIIAKRTDGTAEGEGPNDPGKRATLRKLAALGLLALVDVGALSSCGRRSLSGLSAERKVIVLGVDGLSPHLVRRMMSRGQLPNLSRLAERGGYRALGSTVPPQSPVAWATFTTGLDPGQHGIADFIGRRPETYLPYLSIAQSEPAERTLSLGQWRLPLSRGKVEMLRRGRAFWEVLTEQGVPCDAYRVPANYPPRECGARQVAGLGAPDLRGTYGEFSYYTDEPFPGAEDISGGNVYLVNVANGVVRAHLLGPSNTLREGEPDSRADFDVYLDRQNRAAKIVVQGREVVLKQGEWSEWVPVRFELMPHLQSVGGICRFYLKQVAPAFKLYVTPVNIDPMDPALPVTAPAGFARELAEKSGRFYTQGFPDDVKALRHGVLDESEYLHQSGLVMDEVRRMYESALNEFQRGMLFYYFATSDRTQHMFWRTMDPRHPAYDEKTAREFRDAIPECYRTADELVGQAMEAMDDSTTLIVLSDHGFAPWYRAFNLNSWLAENGFLSGIGPWGDGGSIFANADWTRTIAYGLGFNSLYVNLAGREQYGTVLPAEKDMVLEQLSAALLEARDPETGEKVIERVYRADRVYASVIPDRSPDLIVGYKRGYRCSDASVLGDVAKSLVEDNVDKWSGDHCIDAALVPGVLFASKRISAATPALPDVTASVLAEFGAETPEEMTGEPVW
;
A
#
# COMPACT_ATOMS: atom_id res chain seq x y z
N MET A 1 -6.18 -2.55 -6.42
CA MET A 1 -5.18 -2.03 -7.37
C MET A 1 -4.30 -3.15 -7.93
N ALA A 2 -3.59 -3.94 -7.12
CA ALA A 2 -2.84 -5.10 -7.61
C ALA A 2 -3.73 -6.08 -8.38
N ASP A 3 -4.94 -6.33 -7.89
CA ASP A 3 -5.91 -7.22 -8.56
C ASP A 3 -6.46 -6.66 -9.87
N ILE A 4 -6.50 -5.33 -10.01
CA ILE A 4 -6.90 -4.67 -11.25
C ILE A 4 -5.73 -4.71 -12.25
N ILE A 5 -4.49 -4.55 -11.79
CA ILE A 5 -3.29 -4.79 -12.61
C ILE A 5 -3.27 -6.25 -13.05
N ALA A 6 -3.58 -7.18 -12.14
CA ALA A 6 -3.72 -8.59 -12.41
C ALA A 6 -4.78 -8.91 -13.48
N LYS A 7 -5.95 -8.28 -13.47
CA LYS A 7 -6.99 -8.48 -14.48
C LYS A 7 -6.62 -7.98 -15.89
N ARG A 8 -5.67 -7.05 -16.05
CA ARG A 8 -5.38 -6.37 -17.32
C ARG A 8 -4.23 -6.90 -18.13
N THR A 9 -3.25 -7.54 -17.51
CA THR A 9 -2.17 -8.19 -18.24
C THR A 9 -2.62 -9.47 -18.97
N ASP A 10 -3.85 -9.99 -18.73
CA ASP A 10 -4.46 -11.12 -19.46
C ASP A 10 -5.01 -10.78 -20.87
N GLY A 11 -4.99 -9.53 -21.28
CA GLY A 11 -5.67 -9.04 -22.49
C GLY A 11 -4.94 -9.17 -23.82
N THR A 12 -3.73 -9.72 -23.91
CA THR A 12 -2.89 -9.66 -25.13
C THR A 12 -2.68 -11.00 -25.85
N ALA A 13 -3.65 -11.90 -25.91
CA ALA A 13 -3.60 -13.01 -26.84
C ALA A 13 -5.01 -13.42 -27.27
N GLU A 14 -5.28 -13.17 -28.54
CA GLU A 14 -6.35 -13.71 -29.41
C GLU A 14 -7.78 -13.84 -28.84
N GLY A 15 -8.70 -13.20 -29.54
CA GLY A 15 -10.13 -13.07 -29.30
C GLY A 15 -10.89 -14.34 -28.92
N GLU A 16 -11.17 -14.46 -27.65
CA GLU A 16 -12.29 -15.24 -27.13
C GLU A 16 -12.83 -14.55 -25.86
N GLY A 17 -14.16 -14.60 -25.67
CA GLY A 17 -14.92 -13.80 -24.74
C GLY A 17 -14.57 -13.91 -23.25
N PRO A 18 -15.23 -13.11 -22.40
CA PRO A 18 -14.81 -12.80 -21.03
C PRO A 18 -14.89 -13.93 -19.98
N ASN A 19 -15.15 -15.17 -20.36
CA ASN A 19 -15.45 -16.27 -19.43
C ASN A 19 -14.49 -17.48 -19.48
N ASP A 20 -13.24 -17.33 -19.93
CA ASP A 20 -12.28 -18.43 -19.89
C ASP A 20 -11.52 -18.49 -18.56
N PRO A 21 -11.66 -19.57 -17.76
CA PRO A 21 -10.95 -19.77 -16.50
C PRO A 21 -9.41 -19.82 -16.63
N GLY A 22 -8.91 -20.13 -17.84
CA GLY A 22 -7.46 -20.23 -18.10
C GLY A 22 -6.74 -18.87 -18.06
N LYS A 23 -7.42 -17.79 -18.41
CA LYS A 23 -6.83 -16.44 -18.47
C LYS A 23 -6.63 -15.79 -17.09
N ARG A 24 -7.46 -16.16 -16.11
CA ARG A 24 -7.27 -15.72 -14.71
C ARG A 24 -6.03 -16.31 -14.04
N ALA A 25 -5.48 -17.39 -14.59
CA ALA A 25 -4.32 -18.08 -14.02
C ALA A 25 -2.99 -17.40 -14.29
N THR A 26 -2.83 -16.67 -15.39
CA THR A 26 -1.51 -16.17 -15.84
C THR A 26 -0.96 -15.03 -15.00
N LEU A 27 -1.81 -14.22 -14.38
CA LEU A 27 -1.37 -13.08 -13.56
C LEU A 27 -1.39 -13.33 -12.06
N ARG A 28 -2.23 -14.21 -11.60
CA ARG A 28 -2.01 -14.83 -10.30
C ARG A 28 -0.64 -15.50 -10.22
N LYS A 29 -0.07 -15.91 -11.35
CA LYS A 29 1.28 -16.48 -11.50
C LYS A 29 2.40 -15.54 -11.08
N LEU A 30 2.29 -14.24 -11.28
CA LEU A 30 3.35 -13.27 -10.94
C LEU A 30 3.41 -12.93 -9.45
N ALA A 31 2.31 -13.10 -8.71
CA ALA A 31 2.25 -12.80 -7.30
C ALA A 31 2.50 -14.02 -6.38
N ALA A 32 2.10 -15.22 -6.82
CA ALA A 32 2.14 -16.44 -5.99
C ALA A 32 3.47 -17.22 -6.00
N LEU A 33 4.41 -16.84 -6.87
CA LEU A 33 5.58 -17.67 -7.21
C LEU A 33 6.78 -17.56 -6.25
N GLY A 34 6.68 -16.76 -5.17
CA GLY A 34 7.71 -16.66 -4.13
C GLY A 34 7.66 -17.71 -3.01
N LEU A 35 6.67 -18.60 -3.00
CA LEU A 35 6.24 -19.32 -1.80
C LEU A 35 7.00 -20.59 -1.43
N LEU A 36 8.08 -20.95 -2.09
CA LEU A 36 8.82 -22.20 -1.79
C LEU A 36 10.31 -21.97 -1.66
N ALA A 37 10.73 -21.35 -0.56
CA ALA A 37 12.11 -21.39 -0.12
C ALA A 37 12.20 -21.96 1.29
N LEU A 38 12.67 -23.17 1.44
CA LEU A 38 13.26 -23.65 2.68
C LEU A 38 14.45 -22.73 3.00
N VAL A 39 14.35 -22.00 4.10
CA VAL A 39 15.42 -21.13 4.59
C VAL A 39 16.48 -22.04 5.21
N ASP A 40 17.63 -22.08 4.60
CA ASP A 40 18.83 -22.65 5.22
C ASP A 40 19.58 -21.52 5.93
N VAL A 41 19.66 -21.63 7.25
CA VAL A 41 20.42 -20.71 8.11
C VAL A 41 21.88 -21.20 8.10
N GLY A 42 22.66 -20.67 7.17
CA GLY A 42 24.06 -21.04 7.08
C GLY A 42 24.91 -20.03 6.34
N ALA A 43 25.38 -19.03 7.05
CA ALA A 43 26.75 -18.48 6.93
C ALA A 43 26.82 -17.17 7.73
N LEU A 44 27.22 -17.24 8.98
CA LEU A 44 27.75 -16.14 9.74
C LEU A 44 29.08 -15.70 9.11
N SER A 45 29.03 -14.73 8.22
CA SER A 45 30.22 -13.95 7.88
C SER A 45 30.42 -12.93 8.99
N SER A 46 31.42 -13.17 9.82
CA SER A 46 31.87 -12.21 10.82
C SER A 46 32.46 -10.99 10.10
N CYS A 47 31.65 -9.97 9.87
CA CYS A 47 32.16 -8.63 9.58
C CYS A 47 32.81 -8.09 10.84
N GLY A 48 34.13 -7.85 10.77
CA GLY A 48 34.90 -7.27 11.84
C GLY A 48 34.29 -5.93 12.28
N ARG A 49 33.90 -5.86 13.55
CA ARG A 49 33.48 -4.62 14.23
C ARG A 49 34.62 -3.60 14.13
N ARG A 50 34.49 -2.62 13.24
CA ARG A 50 35.22 -1.35 13.39
C ARG A 50 34.46 -0.54 14.44
N SER A 51 35.02 -0.50 15.65
CA SER A 51 34.62 0.46 16.66
C SER A 51 35.06 1.86 16.19
N LEU A 52 34.12 2.63 15.64
CA LEU A 52 34.31 4.05 15.39
C LEU A 52 34.05 4.77 16.72
N SER A 53 35.14 5.29 17.34
CA SER A 53 35.08 6.12 18.52
C SER A 53 34.46 7.49 18.19
N GLY A 54 33.17 7.65 18.43
CA GLY A 54 32.46 8.92 18.18
C GLY A 54 30.93 8.80 18.21
N LEU A 55 30.39 7.61 18.04
CA LEU A 55 28.93 7.39 18.04
C LEU A 55 28.38 7.30 19.48
N SER A 56 27.28 8.01 19.73
CA SER A 56 26.53 7.90 20.98
C SER A 56 25.51 6.78 20.93
N ALA A 57 25.98 5.52 21.06
CA ALA A 57 25.10 4.34 21.07
C ALA A 57 24.12 4.30 22.27
N GLU A 58 24.33 5.14 23.27
CA GLU A 58 23.45 5.29 24.45
C GLU A 58 22.27 6.25 24.18
N ARG A 59 22.28 7.01 23.08
CA ARG A 59 21.18 7.87 22.69
C ARG A 59 19.94 7.07 22.31
N LYS A 60 18.80 7.70 22.56
CA LYS A 60 17.48 7.19 22.19
C LYS A 60 16.85 8.12 21.15
N VAL A 61 16.46 7.57 20.01
CA VAL A 61 15.68 8.29 19.00
C VAL A 61 14.42 7.50 18.74
N ILE A 62 13.26 8.09 19.00
CA ILE A 62 11.96 7.53 18.68
C ILE A 62 11.41 8.33 17.51
N VAL A 63 11.06 7.63 16.42
CA VAL A 63 10.45 8.19 15.23
C VAL A 63 9.07 7.58 15.07
N LEU A 64 8.03 8.42 15.09
CA LEU A 64 6.66 8.01 14.81
C LEU A 64 6.25 8.54 13.43
N GLY A 65 6.07 7.63 12.49
CA GLY A 65 5.50 7.92 11.18
C GLY A 65 3.98 7.73 11.22
N VAL A 66 3.22 8.80 11.04
CA VAL A 66 1.75 8.75 10.99
C VAL A 66 1.30 9.18 9.60
N ASP A 67 0.81 8.23 8.81
CA ASP A 67 0.48 8.45 7.41
C ASP A 67 -0.68 9.43 7.22
N GLY A 68 -0.52 10.37 6.31
CA GLY A 68 -1.60 11.24 5.85
C GLY A 68 -2.02 12.38 6.78
N LEU A 69 -1.25 12.77 7.81
CA LEU A 69 -1.66 13.87 8.67
C LEU A 69 -1.62 15.23 7.95
N SER A 70 -2.80 15.82 7.76
CA SER A 70 -2.95 17.14 7.13
C SER A 70 -2.58 18.27 8.09
N PRO A 71 -1.64 19.19 7.74
CA PRO A 71 -1.33 20.37 8.55
C PRO A 71 -2.53 21.24 8.86
N HIS A 72 -3.51 21.26 7.97
CA HIS A 72 -4.74 22.04 8.15
C HIS A 72 -5.60 21.45 9.29
N LEU A 73 -5.83 20.14 9.27
CA LEU A 73 -6.61 19.46 10.31
C LEU A 73 -5.86 19.48 11.65
N VAL A 74 -4.57 19.20 11.65
CA VAL A 74 -3.72 19.26 12.86
C VAL A 74 -3.82 20.63 13.52
N ARG A 75 -3.56 21.73 12.81
CA ARG A 75 -3.67 23.10 13.38
C ARG A 75 -5.04 23.40 13.91
N ARG A 76 -6.09 23.08 13.14
CA ARG A 76 -7.48 23.28 13.57
C ARG A 76 -7.82 22.51 14.83
N MET A 77 -7.39 21.26 14.95
CA MET A 77 -7.68 20.41 16.12
C MET A 77 -6.84 20.82 17.35
N MET A 78 -5.56 21.16 17.16
CA MET A 78 -4.72 21.74 18.22
C MET A 78 -5.33 23.03 18.78
N SER A 79 -5.76 23.96 17.92
CA SER A 79 -6.39 25.21 18.35
C SER A 79 -7.72 25.02 19.13
N ARG A 80 -8.32 23.83 19.04
CA ARG A 80 -9.52 23.43 19.78
C ARG A 80 -9.20 22.57 21.01
N GLY A 81 -7.93 22.36 21.33
CA GLY A 81 -7.50 21.50 22.46
C GLY A 81 -7.75 20.01 22.25
N GLN A 82 -7.98 19.56 21.01
CA GLN A 82 -8.31 18.17 20.70
C GLN A 82 -7.09 17.27 20.50
N LEU A 83 -5.89 17.87 20.42
CA LEU A 83 -4.59 17.17 20.26
C LEU A 83 -3.60 17.71 21.31
N PRO A 84 -3.80 17.39 22.59
CA PRO A 84 -3.01 17.97 23.69
C PRO A 84 -1.55 17.52 23.67
N ASN A 85 -1.25 16.28 23.27
CA ASN A 85 0.11 15.75 23.25
C ASN A 85 0.96 16.36 22.11
N LEU A 86 0.39 16.46 20.92
CA LEU A 86 1.02 17.16 19.79
C LEU A 86 1.21 18.65 20.10
N SER A 87 0.24 19.27 20.80
CA SER A 87 0.39 20.67 21.27
C SER A 87 1.58 20.82 22.21
N ARG A 88 1.71 19.96 23.21
CA ARG A 88 2.85 19.95 24.14
C ARG A 88 4.19 19.70 23.42
N LEU A 89 4.20 18.78 22.44
CA LEU A 89 5.39 18.50 21.64
C LEU A 89 5.78 19.70 20.78
N ALA A 90 4.80 20.40 20.19
CA ALA A 90 5.03 21.62 19.43
C ALA A 90 5.59 22.76 20.30
N GLU A 91 5.13 22.91 21.53
CA GLU A 91 5.67 23.89 22.50
C GLU A 91 7.11 23.57 22.91
N ARG A 92 7.46 22.28 23.02
CA ARG A 92 8.80 21.83 23.43
C ARG A 92 9.86 22.07 22.34
N GLY A 93 9.61 21.65 21.12
CA GLY A 93 10.64 21.67 20.06
C GLY A 93 10.19 22.30 18.74
N GLY A 94 8.91 22.37 18.50
CA GLY A 94 8.32 23.02 17.34
C GLY A 94 7.47 22.12 16.48
N TYR A 95 6.79 22.79 15.56
CA TYR A 95 5.93 22.20 14.53
C TYR A 95 6.21 22.90 13.20
N ARG A 96 6.31 22.13 12.13
CA ARG A 96 6.43 22.62 10.74
C ARG A 96 5.55 21.79 9.81
N ALA A 97 5.12 22.40 8.71
CA ALA A 97 4.71 21.65 7.55
C ALA A 97 5.96 20.96 6.97
N LEU A 98 5.84 19.71 6.58
CA LEU A 98 6.93 18.90 6.02
C LEU A 98 6.72 18.75 4.52
N GLY A 99 7.72 19.14 3.72
CA GLY A 99 7.70 18.95 2.27
C GLY A 99 7.63 17.45 1.93
N SER A 100 6.61 17.08 1.14
CA SER A 100 6.47 15.73 0.61
C SER A 100 7.26 15.54 -0.68
N THR A 101 7.24 14.34 -1.23
CA THR A 101 7.83 14.01 -2.53
C THR A 101 6.98 14.50 -3.70
N VAL A 102 7.56 14.53 -4.88
CA VAL A 102 6.86 14.68 -6.16
C VAL A 102 6.96 13.34 -6.90
N PRO A 103 5.82 12.57 -6.95
CA PRO A 103 4.50 12.82 -6.36
C PRO A 103 4.42 12.51 -4.85
N PRO A 104 3.39 13.02 -4.14
CA PRO A 104 3.20 12.83 -2.71
C PRO A 104 2.42 11.53 -2.42
N GLN A 105 3.02 10.40 -2.75
CA GLN A 105 2.44 9.06 -2.57
C GLN A 105 3.18 8.30 -1.47
N SER A 106 2.48 7.58 -0.58
CA SER A 106 3.09 6.90 0.57
C SER A 106 4.32 6.03 0.21
N PRO A 107 4.30 5.15 -0.83
CA PRO A 107 5.49 4.36 -1.14
C PRO A 107 6.67 5.22 -1.62
N VAL A 108 6.41 6.33 -2.28
CA VAL A 108 7.42 7.28 -2.78
C VAL A 108 8.01 8.07 -1.60
N ALA A 109 7.14 8.66 -0.79
CA ALA A 109 7.51 9.51 0.33
C ALA A 109 8.23 8.72 1.44
N TRP A 110 7.72 7.55 1.83
CA TRP A 110 8.38 6.71 2.81
C TRP A 110 9.68 6.08 2.29
N ALA A 111 9.80 5.78 0.98
CA ALA A 111 11.07 5.38 0.40
C ALA A 111 12.11 6.52 0.49
N THR A 112 11.69 7.75 0.22
CA THR A 112 12.54 8.95 0.38
C THR A 112 12.96 9.14 1.84
N PHE A 113 12.04 9.10 2.80
CA PHE A 113 12.39 9.17 4.22
C PHE A 113 13.32 8.03 4.65
N THR A 114 13.05 6.81 4.22
CA THR A 114 13.85 5.64 4.59
C THR A 114 15.29 5.74 4.10
N THR A 115 15.52 6.27 2.89
CA THR A 115 16.84 6.26 2.23
C THR A 115 17.53 7.60 2.20
N GLY A 116 16.83 8.71 2.46
CA GLY A 116 17.34 10.06 2.24
C GLY A 116 17.58 10.40 0.76
N LEU A 117 17.05 9.57 -0.17
CA LEU A 117 17.20 9.72 -1.61
C LEU A 117 15.90 10.25 -2.23
N ASP A 118 15.98 10.87 -3.40
CA ASP A 118 14.81 11.26 -4.15
C ASP A 118 14.20 10.09 -4.98
N PRO A 119 12.98 10.25 -5.53
CA PRO A 119 12.30 9.18 -6.28
C PRO A 119 13.08 8.67 -7.49
N GLY A 120 13.84 9.52 -8.16
CA GLY A 120 14.67 9.13 -9.28
C GLY A 120 15.87 8.26 -8.87
N GLN A 121 16.41 8.47 -7.68
CA GLN A 121 17.52 7.70 -7.12
C GLN A 121 17.05 6.36 -6.53
N HIS A 122 16.01 6.37 -5.64
CA HIS A 122 15.54 5.12 -5.03
C HIS A 122 14.61 4.29 -5.95
N GLY A 123 14.17 4.85 -7.07
CA GLY A 123 13.49 4.13 -8.15
C GLY A 123 12.01 3.82 -7.93
N ILE A 124 11.37 4.40 -6.92
CA ILE A 124 9.93 4.35 -6.70
C ILE A 124 9.36 5.75 -6.98
N ALA A 125 8.71 5.94 -8.11
CA ALA A 125 8.17 7.24 -8.54
C ALA A 125 6.63 7.28 -8.60
N ASP A 126 5.97 6.14 -8.37
CA ASP A 126 4.52 5.99 -8.29
C ASP A 126 4.22 4.61 -7.65
N PHE A 127 2.98 4.36 -7.21
CA PHE A 127 2.54 3.00 -6.82
C PHE A 127 2.70 2.01 -7.96
N ILE A 128 2.53 2.48 -9.20
CA ILE A 128 2.54 1.68 -10.40
C ILE A 128 3.71 2.11 -11.28
N GLY A 129 4.59 1.16 -11.59
CA GLY A 129 5.57 1.28 -12.66
C GLY A 129 5.07 0.63 -13.96
N ARG A 130 5.81 0.84 -15.05
CA ARG A 130 5.54 0.19 -16.33
C ARG A 130 6.78 -0.54 -16.82
N ARG A 131 6.59 -1.57 -17.64
CA ARG A 131 7.67 -2.26 -18.38
C ARG A 131 7.75 -1.66 -19.78
N PRO A 132 8.85 -0.99 -20.17
CA PRO A 132 8.94 -0.37 -21.49
C PRO A 132 8.78 -1.36 -22.64
N GLU A 133 9.22 -2.61 -22.43
CA GLU A 133 9.20 -3.68 -23.45
C GLU A 133 7.79 -4.19 -23.76
N THR A 134 6.83 -3.98 -22.84
CA THR A 134 5.48 -4.53 -22.97
C THR A 134 4.40 -3.50 -22.67
N TYR A 135 4.76 -2.32 -22.18
CA TYR A 135 3.89 -1.27 -21.62
C TYR A 135 3.11 -1.72 -20.37
N LEU A 136 3.20 -2.99 -19.99
CA LEU A 136 2.39 -3.55 -18.89
C LEU A 136 2.76 -2.95 -17.52
N PRO A 137 1.76 -2.71 -16.67
CA PRO A 137 1.96 -2.20 -15.33
C PRO A 137 2.56 -3.24 -14.38
N TYR A 138 3.27 -2.77 -13.36
CA TYR A 138 3.67 -3.57 -12.20
C TYR A 138 3.62 -2.71 -10.93
N LEU A 139 3.52 -3.35 -9.75
CA LEU A 139 3.64 -2.62 -8.49
C LEU A 139 5.09 -2.27 -8.20
N SER A 140 5.35 -0.99 -7.93
CA SER A 140 6.71 -0.45 -7.86
C SER A 140 7.49 -0.84 -6.59
N ILE A 141 6.85 -1.49 -5.60
CA ILE A 141 7.45 -1.75 -4.27
C ILE A 141 8.27 -3.04 -4.26
N ALA A 142 7.68 -4.15 -4.73
CA ALA A 142 8.31 -5.47 -4.72
C ALA A 142 7.89 -6.29 -5.94
N GLN A 143 8.74 -7.22 -6.34
CA GLN A 143 8.47 -8.14 -7.42
C GLN A 143 8.81 -9.57 -6.98
N SER A 144 7.96 -10.53 -7.37
CA SER A 144 8.19 -11.96 -7.16
C SER A 144 8.57 -12.62 -8.49
N GLU A 145 9.58 -13.47 -8.46
CA GLU A 145 10.01 -14.27 -9.61
C GLU A 145 9.88 -15.76 -9.27
N PRO A 146 9.34 -16.59 -10.18
CA PRO A 146 9.22 -18.02 -9.96
C PRO A 146 10.58 -18.72 -9.89
N ALA A 147 10.55 -19.98 -9.45
CA ALA A 147 11.70 -20.85 -9.56
C ALA A 147 12.08 -21.02 -11.04
N GLU A 148 13.33 -20.70 -11.38
CA GLU A 148 13.82 -20.77 -12.77
C GLU A 148 13.89 -22.22 -13.30
N ARG A 149 14.16 -23.19 -12.41
CA ARG A 149 14.30 -24.59 -12.77
C ARG A 149 13.30 -25.45 -12.04
N THR A 150 12.56 -26.25 -12.78
CA THR A 150 11.59 -27.20 -12.25
C THR A 150 11.79 -28.57 -12.90
N LEU A 151 11.51 -29.65 -12.13
CA LEU A 151 11.47 -31.03 -12.63
C LEU A 151 10.00 -31.47 -12.68
N SER A 152 9.52 -31.85 -13.85
CA SER A 152 8.18 -32.40 -14.02
C SER A 152 8.13 -33.88 -13.79
N LEU A 153 7.25 -34.35 -12.89
CA LEU A 153 6.98 -35.77 -12.57
C LEU A 153 5.46 -36.00 -12.63
N GLY A 154 4.94 -36.41 -13.76
CA GLY A 154 3.51 -36.50 -14.00
C GLY A 154 2.83 -35.16 -13.82
N GLN A 155 1.83 -35.05 -12.96
CA GLN A 155 1.14 -33.78 -12.66
C GLN A 155 1.91 -32.85 -11.69
N TRP A 156 3.08 -33.26 -11.21
CA TRP A 156 3.85 -32.53 -10.21
C TRP A 156 5.04 -31.82 -10.85
N ARG A 157 5.26 -30.58 -10.40
CA ARG A 157 6.42 -29.75 -10.75
C ARG A 157 7.24 -29.50 -9.49
N LEU A 158 8.40 -30.10 -9.40
CA LEU A 158 9.30 -29.91 -8.26
C LEU A 158 10.28 -28.78 -8.58
N PRO A 159 10.34 -27.71 -7.79
CA PRO A 159 11.31 -26.63 -8.00
C PRO A 159 12.72 -27.15 -7.66
N LEU A 160 13.66 -26.96 -8.59
CA LEU A 160 15.09 -27.26 -8.40
C LEU A 160 15.88 -25.99 -8.04
N SER A 161 15.25 -24.80 -8.12
CA SER A 161 15.76 -23.52 -7.62
C SER A 161 14.70 -22.87 -6.75
N ARG A 162 15.09 -21.86 -5.98
CA ARG A 162 14.16 -21.08 -5.17
C ARG A 162 13.51 -19.96 -6.00
N GLY A 163 12.24 -19.68 -5.78
CA GLY A 163 11.64 -18.43 -6.20
C GLY A 163 12.28 -17.24 -5.44
N LYS A 164 12.27 -16.07 -6.04
CA LYS A 164 12.87 -14.86 -5.48
C LYS A 164 11.79 -13.81 -5.26
N VAL A 165 11.84 -13.16 -4.10
CA VAL A 165 11.09 -11.92 -3.86
C VAL A 165 12.11 -10.81 -3.72
N GLU A 166 11.95 -9.74 -4.50
CA GLU A 166 12.90 -8.64 -4.54
C GLU A 166 12.22 -7.32 -4.21
N MET A 167 12.80 -6.57 -3.28
CA MET A 167 12.44 -5.18 -3.00
C MET A 167 12.95 -4.31 -4.13
N LEU A 168 12.07 -3.52 -4.75
CA LEU A 168 12.44 -2.67 -5.89
C LEU A 168 13.03 -1.32 -5.48
N ARG A 169 12.84 -0.92 -4.22
CA ARG A 169 13.48 0.27 -3.65
C ARG A 169 15.02 0.10 -3.64
N ARG A 170 15.71 1.04 -4.24
CA ARG A 170 17.17 1.15 -4.21
C ARG A 170 17.61 1.99 -3.01
N GLY A 171 18.92 2.01 -2.76
CA GLY A 171 19.53 2.73 -1.65
C GLY A 171 19.49 1.94 -0.34
N ARG A 172 20.30 2.39 0.61
CA ARG A 172 20.34 1.86 1.98
C ARG A 172 19.33 2.59 2.84
N ALA A 173 18.66 1.87 3.73
CA ALA A 173 17.86 2.50 4.75
C ALA A 173 18.76 3.14 5.81
N PHE A 174 18.31 4.25 6.41
CA PHE A 174 19.10 4.93 7.45
C PHE A 174 19.41 4.01 8.66
N TRP A 175 18.53 3.07 8.99
CA TRP A 175 18.83 2.07 10.02
C TRP A 175 19.87 1.03 9.58
N GLU A 176 20.04 0.74 8.29
CA GLU A 176 21.15 -0.06 7.79
C GLU A 176 22.48 0.66 8.04
N VAL A 177 22.53 1.96 7.76
CA VAL A 177 23.69 2.83 8.05
C VAL A 177 24.01 2.85 9.53
N LEU A 178 22.99 2.99 10.39
CA LEU A 178 23.16 3.03 11.84
C LEU A 178 23.62 1.69 12.42
N THR A 179 23.02 0.58 11.97
CA THR A 179 23.41 -0.76 12.49
C THR A 179 24.80 -1.18 12.06
N GLU A 180 25.25 -0.83 10.85
CA GLU A 180 26.65 -1.01 10.43
C GLU A 180 27.64 -0.31 11.37
N GLN A 181 27.21 0.79 12.00
CA GLN A 181 28.00 1.57 12.96
C GLN A 181 27.75 1.15 14.41
N GLY A 182 26.99 0.08 14.65
CA GLY A 182 26.77 -0.51 15.96
C GLY A 182 25.62 0.08 16.77
N VAL A 183 24.77 0.94 16.18
CA VAL A 183 23.55 1.46 16.81
C VAL A 183 22.43 0.45 16.68
N PRO A 184 21.81 -0.03 17.78
CA PRO A 184 20.64 -0.90 17.71
C PRO A 184 19.46 -0.17 17.03
N CYS A 185 18.78 -0.83 16.10
CA CYS A 185 17.66 -0.24 15.37
C CYS A 185 16.49 -1.22 15.28
N ASP A 186 15.30 -0.70 15.55
CA ASP A 186 14.03 -1.38 15.39
C ASP A 186 13.14 -0.55 14.44
N ALA A 187 12.58 -1.19 13.41
CA ALA A 187 11.76 -0.53 12.41
C ALA A 187 10.49 -1.33 12.14
N TYR A 188 9.35 -0.80 12.56
CA TYR A 188 8.07 -1.52 12.54
C TYR A 188 7.15 -1.03 11.44
N ARG A 189 6.62 -1.97 10.64
CA ARG A 189 5.59 -1.79 9.61
C ARG A 189 5.98 -0.83 8.48
N VAL A 190 7.26 -0.73 8.19
CA VAL A 190 7.82 0.25 7.27
C VAL A 190 7.28 0.08 5.85
N PRO A 191 6.69 1.15 5.24
CA PRO A 191 6.28 1.12 3.85
C PRO A 191 7.46 0.98 2.89
N ALA A 192 7.21 0.37 1.72
CA ALA A 192 8.22 0.12 0.69
C ALA A 192 9.48 -0.61 1.21
N ASN A 193 9.30 -1.47 2.24
CA ASN A 193 10.36 -2.27 2.85
C ASN A 193 9.97 -3.76 2.89
N TYR A 194 9.62 -4.31 1.73
CA TYR A 194 9.30 -5.73 1.58
C TYR A 194 10.03 -6.33 0.36
N PRO A 195 10.71 -7.48 0.53
CA PRO A 195 11.04 -8.12 1.80
C PRO A 195 12.09 -7.32 2.58
N PRO A 196 12.02 -7.28 3.93
CA PRO A 196 13.02 -6.56 4.73
C PRO A 196 14.39 -7.23 4.62
N ARG A 197 15.45 -6.40 4.51
CA ARG A 197 16.83 -6.89 4.37
C ARG A 197 17.43 -7.26 5.73
N GLU A 198 18.15 -8.37 5.77
CA GLU A 198 18.98 -8.72 6.94
C GLU A 198 20.16 -7.74 7.05
N CYS A 199 20.13 -6.86 8.03
CA CYS A 199 21.17 -5.84 8.27
C CYS A 199 21.53 -5.65 9.75
N GLY A 200 21.00 -6.52 10.63
CA GLY A 200 21.17 -6.40 12.08
C GLY A 200 20.09 -5.58 12.78
N ALA A 201 19.25 -4.84 12.07
CA ALA A 201 18.05 -4.22 12.62
C ALA A 201 16.90 -5.23 12.73
N ARG A 202 16.06 -5.09 13.75
CA ARG A 202 14.78 -5.80 13.80
C ARG A 202 13.77 -5.02 12.97
N GLN A 203 13.14 -5.69 12.00
CA GLN A 203 12.25 -5.05 11.04
C GLN A 203 10.97 -5.84 10.85
N VAL A 204 9.84 -5.13 10.75
CA VAL A 204 8.54 -5.65 10.31
C VAL A 204 8.16 -4.94 9.02
N ALA A 205 7.88 -5.70 7.97
CA ALA A 205 7.41 -5.14 6.70
C ALA A 205 6.03 -4.47 6.85
N GLY A 206 5.82 -3.39 6.10
CA GLY A 206 4.54 -2.68 6.01
C GLY A 206 3.97 -2.73 4.60
N LEU A 207 3.51 -1.58 4.10
CA LEU A 207 2.94 -1.42 2.76
C LEU A 207 3.89 -2.00 1.70
N GLY A 208 3.39 -2.99 0.96
CA GLY A 208 4.14 -3.81 0.00
C GLY A 208 4.21 -5.28 0.39
N ALA A 209 4.00 -5.65 1.67
CA ALA A 209 3.86 -7.04 2.08
C ALA A 209 2.51 -7.61 1.60
N PRO A 210 2.51 -8.74 0.87
CA PRO A 210 1.29 -9.36 0.37
C PRO A 210 0.56 -10.16 1.45
N ASP A 211 -0.66 -10.61 1.12
CA ASP A 211 -1.32 -11.70 1.82
C ASP A 211 -0.71 -13.07 1.43
N LEU A 212 -1.23 -14.16 1.99
CA LEU A 212 -0.72 -15.51 1.70
C LEU A 212 -0.90 -15.92 0.23
N ARG A 213 -1.88 -15.36 -0.47
CA ARG A 213 -2.15 -15.64 -1.89
C ARG A 213 -1.26 -14.84 -2.84
N GLY A 214 -0.41 -13.94 -2.30
CA GLY A 214 0.39 -13.02 -3.09
C GLY A 214 -0.42 -11.86 -3.65
N THR A 215 -1.67 -11.67 -3.20
CA THR A 215 -2.49 -10.50 -3.50
C THR A 215 -2.27 -9.41 -2.45
N TYR A 216 -2.83 -8.23 -2.66
CA TYR A 216 -2.78 -7.15 -1.69
C TYR A 216 -4.12 -7.00 -0.96
N GLY A 217 -4.63 -8.13 -0.47
CA GLY A 217 -5.85 -8.23 0.30
C GLY A 217 -7.08 -8.58 -0.54
N GLU A 218 -7.27 -9.85 -0.91
CA GLU A 218 -8.54 -10.37 -1.46
C GLU A 218 -9.37 -10.98 -0.34
N PHE A 219 -10.49 -10.33 0.00
CA PHE A 219 -11.46 -10.89 0.95
C PHE A 219 -12.29 -12.01 0.32
N SER A 220 -12.96 -12.81 1.16
CA SER A 220 -13.99 -13.77 0.75
C SER A 220 -15.32 -13.42 1.41
N TYR A 221 -16.40 -13.41 0.61
CA TYR A 221 -17.74 -13.15 1.10
C TYR A 221 -18.70 -14.26 0.63
N TYR A 222 -19.42 -14.85 1.58
CA TYR A 222 -20.33 -15.96 1.36
C TYR A 222 -21.75 -15.52 1.68
N THR A 223 -22.67 -15.73 0.74
CA THR A 223 -24.08 -15.35 0.89
C THR A 223 -24.98 -16.35 0.18
N ASP A 224 -26.21 -16.58 0.71
CA ASP A 224 -27.23 -17.43 0.08
C ASP A 224 -28.22 -16.64 -0.78
N GLU A 225 -27.98 -15.33 -0.99
CA GLU A 225 -28.74 -14.48 -1.90
C GLU A 225 -27.83 -13.82 -2.95
N PRO A 226 -28.35 -13.50 -4.15
CA PRO A 226 -27.56 -12.78 -5.16
C PRO A 226 -26.98 -11.47 -4.63
N PHE A 227 -25.71 -11.21 -4.92
CA PHE A 227 -25.05 -9.95 -4.58
C PHE A 227 -24.91 -9.10 -5.85
N PRO A 228 -25.57 -7.92 -5.91
CA PRO A 228 -25.51 -7.05 -7.08
C PRO A 228 -24.07 -6.63 -7.41
N GLY A 229 -23.68 -6.74 -8.69
CA GLY A 229 -22.34 -6.35 -9.13
C GLY A 229 -21.23 -7.30 -8.68
N ALA A 230 -21.55 -8.54 -8.30
CA ALA A 230 -20.54 -9.53 -7.87
C ALA A 230 -19.46 -9.78 -8.93
N GLU A 231 -19.80 -9.65 -10.20
CA GLU A 231 -18.90 -9.79 -11.35
C GLU A 231 -17.90 -8.63 -11.50
N ASP A 232 -18.27 -7.45 -10.97
CA ASP A 232 -17.46 -6.23 -11.06
C ASP A 232 -16.56 -6.01 -9.83
N ILE A 233 -16.67 -6.88 -8.81
CA ILE A 233 -15.88 -6.75 -7.61
C ILE A 233 -14.40 -6.98 -7.90
N SER A 234 -13.60 -6.00 -7.58
CA SER A 234 -12.14 -6.09 -7.57
C SER A 234 -11.61 -6.19 -6.14
N GLY A 235 -10.66 -7.11 -5.91
CA GLY A 235 -10.03 -7.26 -4.60
C GLY A 235 -10.83 -8.06 -3.59
N GLY A 236 -11.72 -8.92 -4.06
CA GLY A 236 -12.45 -9.87 -3.25
C GLY A 236 -13.21 -10.89 -4.10
N ASN A 237 -13.68 -11.95 -3.44
CA ASN A 237 -14.46 -12.99 -4.06
C ASN A 237 -15.82 -13.13 -3.36
N VAL A 238 -16.90 -13.08 -4.13
CA VAL A 238 -18.27 -13.31 -3.64
C VAL A 238 -18.71 -14.69 -4.05
N TYR A 239 -19.11 -15.49 -3.08
CA TYR A 239 -19.56 -16.88 -3.27
C TYR A 239 -21.04 -16.98 -2.96
N LEU A 240 -21.85 -17.33 -3.98
CA LEU A 240 -23.23 -17.73 -3.75
C LEU A 240 -23.23 -19.17 -3.20
N VAL A 241 -23.69 -19.33 -1.97
CA VAL A 241 -23.68 -20.63 -1.25
C VAL A 241 -25.10 -21.15 -1.05
N ASN A 242 -25.23 -22.48 -0.89
CA ASN A 242 -26.49 -23.12 -0.58
C ASN A 242 -26.56 -23.48 0.91
N VAL A 243 -27.66 -23.12 1.56
CA VAL A 243 -27.98 -23.52 2.93
C VAL A 243 -28.85 -24.78 2.90
N ALA A 244 -28.23 -25.95 3.15
CA ALA A 244 -28.95 -27.22 3.21
C ALA A 244 -29.07 -27.72 4.65
N ASN A 245 -30.30 -27.88 5.16
CA ASN A 245 -30.55 -28.32 6.55
C ASN A 245 -29.83 -27.50 7.62
N GLY A 246 -29.73 -26.17 7.42
CA GLY A 246 -29.03 -25.29 8.33
C GLY A 246 -27.49 -25.35 8.26
N VAL A 247 -26.94 -25.99 7.23
CA VAL A 247 -25.49 -26.12 7.04
C VAL A 247 -25.09 -25.48 5.72
N VAL A 248 -24.04 -24.67 5.74
CA VAL A 248 -23.33 -24.14 4.58
C VAL A 248 -22.00 -24.88 4.48
N ARG A 249 -21.68 -25.37 3.28
CA ARG A 249 -20.36 -25.92 2.93
C ARG A 249 -19.66 -25.00 1.99
N ALA A 250 -18.45 -24.59 2.36
CA ALA A 250 -17.67 -23.61 1.61
C ALA A 250 -16.17 -23.92 1.70
N HIS A 251 -15.36 -23.13 1.02
CA HIS A 251 -13.91 -23.26 1.07
C HIS A 251 -13.25 -21.90 1.05
N LEU A 252 -12.09 -21.79 1.71
CA LEU A 252 -11.16 -20.68 1.57
C LEU A 252 -10.21 -20.98 0.41
N LEU A 253 -9.93 -19.96 -0.41
CA LEU A 253 -8.86 -20.06 -1.40
C LEU A 253 -7.51 -19.75 -0.73
N GLY A 254 -6.55 -20.62 -0.97
CA GLY A 254 -5.15 -20.43 -0.61
C GLY A 254 -4.31 -19.98 -1.82
N PRO A 255 -3.00 -19.99 -1.71
CA PRO A 255 -2.10 -19.65 -2.81
C PRO A 255 -2.22 -20.66 -3.96
N SER A 256 -1.90 -20.20 -5.16
CA SER A 256 -1.80 -21.07 -6.32
C SER A 256 -0.75 -22.15 -6.10
N ASN A 257 -1.11 -23.39 -6.44
CA ASN A 257 -0.24 -24.54 -6.23
C ASN A 257 0.76 -24.67 -7.37
N THR A 258 1.88 -24.00 -7.26
CA THR A 258 2.97 -24.02 -8.25
C THR A 258 3.67 -25.39 -8.38
N LEU A 259 3.41 -26.30 -7.44
CA LEU A 259 3.92 -27.67 -7.49
C LEU A 259 3.08 -28.57 -8.36
N ARG A 260 1.95 -28.11 -8.88
CA ARG A 260 1.04 -28.88 -9.71
C ARG A 260 0.91 -28.25 -11.10
N GLU A 261 0.80 -29.10 -12.12
CA GLU A 261 0.54 -28.64 -13.48
C GLU A 261 -0.79 -27.90 -13.55
N GLY A 262 -0.84 -26.77 -14.31
CA GLY A 262 -1.99 -25.87 -14.38
C GLY A 262 -2.15 -24.98 -13.15
N GLU A 263 -1.31 -25.12 -12.13
CA GLU A 263 -1.22 -24.24 -10.94
C GLU A 263 -2.59 -23.91 -10.31
N PRO A 264 -3.44 -24.91 -9.99
CA PRO A 264 -4.76 -24.64 -9.41
C PRO A 264 -4.63 -23.98 -8.05
N ASP A 265 -5.56 -23.11 -7.66
CA ASP A 265 -5.60 -22.56 -6.31
C ASP A 265 -5.77 -23.69 -5.29
N SER A 266 -4.98 -23.65 -4.23
CA SER A 266 -5.14 -24.53 -3.08
C SER A 266 -6.41 -24.13 -2.30
N ARG A 267 -7.01 -25.09 -1.55
CA ARG A 267 -8.27 -24.87 -0.85
C ARG A 267 -8.25 -25.44 0.54
N ALA A 268 -8.99 -24.81 1.45
CA ALA A 268 -9.29 -25.32 2.78
C ALA A 268 -10.80 -25.29 2.99
N ASP A 269 -11.43 -26.46 3.05
CA ASP A 269 -12.88 -26.57 3.23
C ASP A 269 -13.28 -26.22 4.66
N PHE A 270 -14.48 -25.66 4.82
CA PHE A 270 -15.11 -25.39 6.11
C PHE A 270 -16.64 -25.51 6.03
N ASP A 271 -17.23 -25.85 7.16
CA ASP A 271 -18.66 -25.96 7.35
C ASP A 271 -19.16 -24.88 8.29
N VAL A 272 -20.35 -24.31 8.03
CA VAL A 272 -21.03 -23.37 8.91
C VAL A 272 -22.38 -23.93 9.30
N TYR A 273 -22.57 -24.16 10.58
CA TYR A 273 -23.82 -24.66 11.18
C TYR A 273 -24.61 -23.45 11.72
N LEU A 274 -25.77 -23.18 11.15
CA LEU A 274 -26.58 -22.01 11.47
C LEU A 274 -27.59 -22.27 12.59
N ASP A 275 -27.56 -21.46 13.62
CA ASP A 275 -28.61 -21.35 14.63
C ASP A 275 -29.42 -20.06 14.39
N ARG A 276 -30.48 -20.18 13.61
CA ARG A 276 -31.32 -19.03 13.25
C ARG A 276 -32.09 -18.48 14.46
N GLN A 277 -32.40 -19.33 15.46
CA GLN A 277 -33.13 -18.92 16.66
C GLN A 277 -32.30 -18.00 17.54
N ASN A 278 -31.03 -18.35 17.75
CA ASN A 278 -30.11 -17.57 18.56
C ASN A 278 -29.28 -16.57 17.73
N ARG A 279 -29.53 -16.46 16.41
CA ARG A 279 -28.73 -15.63 15.47
C ARG A 279 -27.24 -15.87 15.65
N ALA A 280 -26.84 -17.13 15.66
CA ALA A 280 -25.46 -17.57 15.84
C ALA A 280 -25.08 -18.61 14.78
N ALA A 281 -23.79 -18.81 14.62
CA ALA A 281 -23.28 -19.88 13.78
C ALA A 281 -22.03 -20.51 14.39
N LYS A 282 -21.88 -21.83 14.17
CA LYS A 282 -20.64 -22.57 14.46
C LYS A 282 -19.91 -22.82 13.15
N ILE A 283 -18.72 -22.29 13.01
CA ILE A 283 -17.83 -22.47 11.86
C ILE A 283 -16.82 -23.56 12.25
N VAL A 284 -16.67 -24.57 11.39
CA VAL A 284 -15.73 -25.68 11.57
C VAL A 284 -14.76 -25.69 10.40
N VAL A 285 -13.49 -25.40 10.67
CA VAL A 285 -12.41 -25.42 9.68
C VAL A 285 -11.27 -26.30 10.19
N GLN A 286 -10.93 -27.37 9.47
CA GLN A 286 -9.84 -28.31 9.80
C GLN A 286 -9.88 -28.79 11.27
N GLY A 287 -11.11 -29.11 11.78
CA GLY A 287 -11.34 -29.57 13.13
C GLY A 287 -11.33 -28.51 14.22
N ARG A 288 -11.13 -27.23 13.87
CA ARG A 288 -11.27 -26.11 14.79
C ARG A 288 -12.71 -25.59 14.76
N GLU A 289 -13.27 -25.34 15.91
CA GLU A 289 -14.63 -24.82 16.08
C GLU A 289 -14.57 -23.33 16.50
N VAL A 290 -15.31 -22.48 15.80
CA VAL A 290 -15.49 -21.05 16.11
C VAL A 290 -16.97 -20.81 16.19
N VAL A 291 -17.45 -20.28 17.32
CA VAL A 291 -18.85 -19.91 17.50
C VAL A 291 -18.97 -18.38 17.53
N LEU A 292 -19.82 -17.86 16.66
CA LEU A 292 -20.04 -16.41 16.54
C LEU A 292 -21.53 -16.12 16.61
N LYS A 293 -21.89 -15.03 17.26
CA LYS A 293 -23.19 -14.39 17.08
C LYS A 293 -23.18 -13.45 15.88
N GLN A 294 -24.33 -13.17 15.35
CA GLN A 294 -24.48 -12.15 14.31
C GLN A 294 -23.87 -10.81 14.75
N GLY A 295 -23.03 -10.22 13.92
CA GLY A 295 -22.29 -8.99 14.19
C GLY A 295 -20.95 -9.21 14.91
N GLU A 296 -20.52 -10.45 15.17
CA GLU A 296 -19.28 -10.75 15.87
C GLU A 296 -18.15 -11.14 14.90
N TRP A 297 -16.93 -10.70 15.22
CA TRP A 297 -15.65 -11.10 14.63
C TRP A 297 -15.03 -12.26 15.41
N SER A 298 -14.40 -13.18 14.70
CA SER A 298 -13.56 -14.20 15.35
C SER A 298 -12.20 -13.63 15.77
N GLU A 299 -11.53 -14.32 16.67
CA GLU A 299 -10.07 -14.25 16.78
C GLU A 299 -9.40 -14.80 15.51
N TRP A 300 -8.06 -14.68 15.42
CA TRP A 300 -7.30 -15.28 14.33
C TRP A 300 -7.48 -16.81 14.29
N VAL A 301 -7.96 -17.30 13.15
CA VAL A 301 -8.15 -18.72 12.87
C VAL A 301 -7.02 -19.19 11.95
N PRO A 302 -6.08 -20.02 12.46
CA PRO A 302 -5.07 -20.64 11.62
C PRO A 302 -5.68 -21.65 10.66
N VAL A 303 -5.26 -21.57 9.39
CA VAL A 303 -5.68 -22.47 8.31
C VAL A 303 -4.45 -22.99 7.57
N ARG A 304 -4.53 -24.24 7.05
CA ARG A 304 -3.46 -24.84 6.25
C ARG A 304 -3.97 -25.22 4.88
N PHE A 305 -3.15 -24.96 3.88
CA PHE A 305 -3.43 -25.29 2.49
C PHE A 305 -2.44 -26.36 2.03
N GLU A 306 -2.96 -27.51 1.65
CA GLU A 306 -2.13 -28.57 1.11
C GLU A 306 -1.70 -28.24 -0.33
N LEU A 307 -0.38 -28.25 -0.54
CA LEU A 307 0.22 -28.09 -1.88
C LEU A 307 0.58 -29.48 -2.45
N MET A 308 1.07 -30.37 -1.60
CA MET A 308 1.31 -31.76 -1.95
C MET A 308 0.79 -32.67 -0.81
N PRO A 309 -0.13 -33.60 -1.09
CA PRO A 309 -0.77 -34.42 -0.06
C PRO A 309 0.25 -35.06 0.87
N HIS A 310 0.08 -34.82 2.16
CA HIS A 310 0.92 -35.35 3.27
C HIS A 310 2.40 -34.95 3.24
N LEU A 311 2.89 -34.18 2.24
CA LEU A 311 4.29 -33.81 2.10
C LEU A 311 4.52 -32.32 2.31
N GLN A 312 3.65 -31.46 1.76
CA GLN A 312 3.85 -30.02 1.82
C GLN A 312 2.54 -29.27 1.99
N SER A 313 2.53 -28.35 2.93
CA SER A 313 1.43 -27.42 3.17
C SER A 313 1.97 -26.05 3.55
N VAL A 314 1.16 -25.03 3.36
CA VAL A 314 1.45 -23.66 3.79
C VAL A 314 0.39 -23.20 4.77
N GLY A 315 0.83 -22.52 5.83
CA GLY A 315 -0.03 -21.95 6.88
C GLY A 315 -0.39 -20.51 6.63
N GLY A 316 -1.63 -20.17 6.97
CA GLY A 316 -2.12 -18.79 7.00
C GLY A 316 -3.06 -18.57 8.16
N ILE A 317 -3.49 -17.33 8.33
CA ILE A 317 -4.48 -16.92 9.34
C ILE A 317 -5.55 -16.04 8.70
N CYS A 318 -6.80 -16.19 9.14
CA CYS A 318 -7.90 -15.30 8.74
C CYS A 318 -8.83 -15.04 9.93
N ARG A 319 -9.66 -14.02 9.80
CA ARG A 319 -10.79 -13.75 10.72
C ARG A 319 -12.09 -13.92 9.99
N PHE A 320 -13.07 -14.47 10.68
CA PHE A 320 -14.45 -14.58 10.22
C PHE A 320 -15.29 -13.49 10.86
N TYR A 321 -16.19 -12.88 10.08
CA TYR A 321 -17.20 -11.95 10.56
C TYR A 321 -18.57 -12.45 10.16
N LEU A 322 -19.39 -12.87 11.14
CA LEU A 322 -20.74 -13.34 10.93
C LEU A 322 -21.68 -12.15 10.77
N LYS A 323 -21.79 -11.63 9.54
CA LYS A 323 -22.57 -10.43 9.26
C LYS A 323 -24.08 -10.66 9.48
N GLN A 324 -24.60 -11.82 9.05
CA GLN A 324 -26.02 -12.13 9.15
C GLN A 324 -26.29 -13.62 9.12
N VAL A 325 -27.27 -14.07 9.92
CA VAL A 325 -27.75 -15.47 9.96
C VAL A 325 -29.13 -15.60 9.31
N ALA A 326 -29.97 -14.59 9.47
CA ALA A 326 -31.33 -14.52 8.94
C ALA A 326 -31.73 -13.05 8.66
N PRO A 327 -32.58 -12.74 7.61
CA PRO A 327 -33.24 -13.70 6.73
C PRO A 327 -32.29 -14.44 5.78
N ALA A 328 -31.25 -13.79 5.27
CA ALA A 328 -30.20 -14.38 4.46
C ALA A 328 -28.94 -14.67 5.29
N PHE A 329 -28.15 -15.66 4.85
CA PHE A 329 -26.84 -15.92 5.44
C PHE A 329 -25.78 -15.02 4.78
N LYS A 330 -24.95 -14.37 5.60
CA LYS A 330 -23.85 -13.50 5.17
C LYS A 330 -22.64 -13.67 6.08
N LEU A 331 -21.54 -14.12 5.50
CA LEU A 331 -20.28 -14.34 6.19
C LEU A 331 -19.15 -13.66 5.41
N TYR A 332 -18.45 -12.75 6.05
CA TYR A 332 -17.22 -12.17 5.52
C TYR A 332 -16.01 -12.87 6.14
N VAL A 333 -14.96 -13.04 5.34
CA VAL A 333 -13.65 -13.55 5.78
C VAL A 333 -12.57 -12.61 5.27
N THR A 334 -11.67 -12.21 6.18
CA THR A 334 -10.52 -11.37 5.81
C THR A 334 -9.66 -12.06 4.76
N PRO A 335 -8.84 -11.31 4.01
CA PRO A 335 -7.73 -11.91 3.27
C PRO A 335 -6.94 -12.88 4.16
N VAL A 336 -6.48 -13.98 3.57
CA VAL A 336 -5.68 -14.96 4.32
C VAL A 336 -4.27 -14.41 4.50
N ASN A 337 -3.96 -13.95 5.69
CA ASN A 337 -2.65 -13.43 6.04
C ASN A 337 -1.61 -14.55 6.22
N ILE A 338 -0.34 -14.22 6.10
CA ILE A 338 0.78 -15.10 6.44
C ILE A 338 0.76 -15.31 7.96
N ASP A 339 0.81 -16.57 8.45
CA ASP A 339 0.86 -16.81 9.90
C ASP A 339 2.21 -16.36 10.47
N PRO A 340 2.29 -15.35 11.35
CA PRO A 340 3.57 -14.91 11.92
C PRO A 340 4.24 -15.98 12.80
N MET A 341 3.49 -16.98 13.26
CA MET A 341 4.06 -18.13 14.00
C MET A 341 4.82 -19.12 13.09
N ASP A 342 4.51 -19.14 11.78
CA ASP A 342 5.13 -20.01 10.78
C ASP A 342 5.13 -19.30 9.41
N PRO A 343 5.89 -18.18 9.27
CA PRO A 343 5.78 -17.32 8.11
C PRO A 343 6.32 -17.99 6.84
N ALA A 344 5.43 -18.13 5.85
CA ALA A 344 5.77 -18.70 4.55
C ALA A 344 6.59 -17.74 3.67
N LEU A 345 6.55 -16.43 3.97
CA LEU A 345 7.28 -15.36 3.27
C LEU A 345 8.01 -14.47 4.29
N PRO A 346 9.08 -13.79 3.89
CA PRO A 346 9.90 -12.97 4.80
C PRO A 346 9.20 -11.65 5.15
N VAL A 347 8.30 -11.68 6.13
CA VAL A 347 7.60 -10.48 6.63
C VAL A 347 8.39 -9.72 7.71
N THR A 348 9.46 -10.31 8.22
CA THR A 348 10.38 -9.69 9.21
C THR A 348 11.84 -10.00 8.89
N ALA A 349 12.73 -9.15 9.39
CA ALA A 349 14.15 -9.42 9.53
C ALA A 349 14.57 -9.10 10.99
N PRO A 350 15.25 -10.03 11.71
CA PRO A 350 15.54 -11.41 11.30
C PRO A 350 14.26 -12.26 11.17
N ALA A 351 14.36 -13.38 10.44
CA ALA A 351 13.20 -14.24 10.15
C ALA A 351 12.44 -14.73 11.39
N GLY A 352 13.13 -15.01 12.49
CA GLY A 352 12.51 -15.42 13.77
C GLY A 352 11.71 -14.34 14.48
N PHE A 353 11.87 -13.08 14.11
CA PHE A 353 11.26 -11.95 14.79
C PHE A 353 9.73 -11.92 14.67
N ALA A 354 9.15 -12.42 13.57
CA ALA A 354 7.70 -12.55 13.43
C ALA A 354 7.08 -13.43 14.54
N ARG A 355 7.70 -14.58 14.81
CA ARG A 355 7.28 -15.51 15.86
C ARG A 355 7.41 -14.88 17.24
N GLU A 356 8.55 -14.25 17.52
CA GLU A 356 8.81 -13.55 18.79
C GLU A 356 7.71 -12.49 19.07
N LEU A 357 7.37 -11.68 18.09
CA LEU A 357 6.30 -10.70 18.20
C LEU A 357 4.94 -11.34 18.43
N ALA A 358 4.62 -12.41 17.69
CA ALA A 358 3.34 -13.10 17.84
C ALA A 358 3.19 -13.81 19.19
N GLU A 359 4.28 -14.29 19.79
CA GLU A 359 4.30 -14.86 21.14
C GLU A 359 4.06 -13.79 22.23
N LYS A 360 4.52 -12.55 22.00
CA LYS A 360 4.39 -11.42 22.93
C LYS A 360 3.06 -10.70 22.81
N SER A 361 2.65 -10.35 21.59
CA SER A 361 1.49 -9.48 21.31
C SER A 361 0.29 -10.19 20.68
N GLY A 362 0.38 -11.50 20.46
CA GLY A 362 -0.62 -12.27 19.71
C GLY A 362 -0.36 -12.24 18.21
N ARG A 363 -1.10 -13.08 17.44
CA ARG A 363 -1.09 -13.02 15.98
C ARG A 363 -1.54 -11.64 15.50
N PHE A 364 -1.03 -11.20 14.36
CA PHE A 364 -1.26 -9.88 13.81
C PHE A 364 -1.36 -9.91 12.28
N TYR A 365 -1.95 -8.87 11.69
CA TYR A 365 -1.98 -8.67 10.25
C TYR A 365 -0.57 -8.53 9.69
N THR A 366 -0.17 -9.47 8.84
CA THR A 366 1.13 -9.47 8.15
C THR A 366 1.09 -8.83 6.78
N GLN A 367 -0.11 -8.69 6.18
CA GLN A 367 -0.26 -7.91 4.94
C GLN A 367 -0.07 -6.42 5.21
N GLY A 368 0.55 -5.72 4.25
CA GLY A 368 0.93 -4.32 4.39
C GLY A 368 -0.24 -3.33 4.33
N PHE A 369 -1.40 -3.75 3.84
CA PHE A 369 -2.62 -2.96 3.74
C PHE A 369 -3.81 -3.71 4.34
N PRO A 370 -3.92 -3.78 5.68
CA PRO A 370 -4.88 -4.65 6.37
C PRO A 370 -6.30 -4.10 6.48
N ASP A 371 -6.49 -2.76 6.43
CA ASP A 371 -7.83 -2.16 6.46
C ASP A 371 -8.54 -2.45 5.13
N ASP A 372 -9.71 -3.11 5.17
CA ASP A 372 -10.35 -3.61 3.94
C ASP A 372 -11.23 -2.55 3.27
N VAL A 373 -10.56 -1.56 2.68
CA VAL A 373 -11.22 -0.50 1.88
C VAL A 373 -11.99 -1.06 0.69
N LYS A 374 -11.58 -2.21 0.17
CA LYS A 374 -12.23 -2.85 -1.00
C LYS A 374 -13.60 -3.41 -0.61
N ALA A 375 -13.69 -4.10 0.54
CA ALA A 375 -14.96 -4.58 1.06
C ALA A 375 -15.94 -3.44 1.35
N LEU A 376 -15.45 -2.29 1.86
CA LEU A 376 -16.27 -1.10 2.06
C LEU A 376 -16.71 -0.47 0.72
N ARG A 377 -15.80 -0.29 -0.23
CA ARG A 377 -16.13 0.29 -1.55
C ARG A 377 -17.22 -0.50 -2.27
N HIS A 378 -17.15 -1.81 -2.22
CA HIS A 378 -18.13 -2.70 -2.88
C HIS A 378 -19.37 -3.02 -2.03
N GLY A 379 -19.52 -2.41 -0.83
CA GLY A 379 -20.70 -2.61 0.01
C GLY A 379 -20.80 -3.98 0.69
N VAL A 380 -19.72 -4.76 0.68
CA VAL A 380 -19.61 -6.02 1.43
C VAL A 380 -19.55 -5.74 2.93
N LEU A 381 -18.78 -4.73 3.33
CA LEU A 381 -18.84 -4.10 4.66
C LEU A 381 -19.53 -2.74 4.53
N ASP A 382 -20.33 -2.37 5.52
CA ASP A 382 -20.79 -1.00 5.70
C ASP A 382 -19.75 -0.16 6.47
N GLU A 383 -20.03 1.13 6.67
CA GLU A 383 -19.13 2.07 7.32
C GLU A 383 -18.79 1.68 8.76
N SER A 384 -19.78 1.20 9.51
CA SER A 384 -19.62 0.76 10.90
C SER A 384 -18.79 -0.52 10.99
N GLU A 385 -19.07 -1.49 10.12
CA GLU A 385 -18.35 -2.77 10.03
C GLU A 385 -16.88 -2.57 9.62
N TYR A 386 -16.64 -1.64 8.68
CA TYR A 386 -15.29 -1.26 8.28
C TYR A 386 -14.52 -0.60 9.44
N LEU A 387 -15.13 0.37 10.12
CA LEU A 387 -14.49 1.01 11.28
C LEU A 387 -14.20 0.02 12.41
N HIS A 388 -15.08 -0.98 12.60
CA HIS A 388 -14.81 -2.06 13.55
C HIS A 388 -13.59 -2.90 13.09
N GLN A 389 -13.52 -3.30 11.82
CA GLN A 389 -12.39 -4.05 11.27
C GLN A 389 -11.07 -3.24 11.39
N SER A 390 -11.11 -1.95 11.04
CA SER A 390 -9.97 -1.04 11.18
C SER A 390 -9.57 -0.86 12.66
N GLY A 391 -10.54 -0.88 13.58
CA GLY A 391 -10.31 -0.90 15.02
C GLY A 391 -9.52 -2.14 15.47
N LEU A 392 -9.89 -3.34 14.97
CA LEU A 392 -9.14 -4.58 15.26
C LEU A 392 -7.68 -4.49 14.76
N VAL A 393 -7.47 -3.90 13.58
CA VAL A 393 -6.11 -3.62 13.05
C VAL A 393 -5.36 -2.69 13.99
N MET A 394 -5.99 -1.60 14.42
CA MET A 394 -5.37 -0.59 15.27
C MET A 394 -5.03 -1.15 16.67
N ASP A 395 -5.87 -2.02 17.23
CA ASP A 395 -5.62 -2.69 18.51
C ASP A 395 -4.38 -3.58 18.45
N GLU A 396 -4.17 -4.31 17.34
CA GLU A 396 -2.95 -5.11 17.14
C GLU A 396 -1.72 -4.23 17.00
N VAL A 397 -1.82 -3.16 16.22
CA VAL A 397 -0.76 -2.16 16.04
C VAL A 397 -0.38 -1.52 17.37
N ARG A 398 -1.37 -1.16 18.18
CA ARG A 398 -1.17 -0.55 19.52
C ARG A 398 -0.45 -1.52 20.48
N ARG A 399 -0.89 -2.78 20.57
CA ARG A 399 -0.22 -3.79 21.42
C ARG A 399 1.23 -4.02 21.02
N MET A 400 1.51 -4.09 19.72
CA MET A 400 2.88 -4.22 19.20
C MET A 400 3.72 -2.98 19.50
N TYR A 401 3.14 -1.79 19.38
CA TYR A 401 3.79 -0.52 19.69
C TYR A 401 4.13 -0.38 21.17
N GLU A 402 3.20 -0.70 22.05
CA GLU A 402 3.41 -0.70 23.51
C GLU A 402 4.52 -1.67 23.90
N SER A 403 4.54 -2.88 23.31
CA SER A 403 5.63 -3.84 23.51
C SER A 403 6.96 -3.28 23.04
N ALA A 404 7.00 -2.63 21.87
CA ALA A 404 8.22 -2.02 21.33
C ALA A 404 8.74 -0.89 22.21
N LEU A 405 7.88 0.01 22.70
CA LEU A 405 8.25 1.09 23.62
C LEU A 405 8.79 0.56 24.94
N ASN A 406 8.13 -0.45 25.52
CA ASN A 406 8.55 -1.05 26.80
C ASN A 406 9.93 -1.74 26.72
N GLU A 407 10.27 -2.31 25.58
CA GLU A 407 11.56 -2.97 25.34
C GLU A 407 12.66 -2.01 24.90
N PHE A 408 12.31 -0.81 24.46
CA PHE A 408 13.24 0.16 23.89
C PHE A 408 14.12 0.79 24.98
N GLN A 409 15.42 0.45 24.98
CA GLN A 409 16.38 0.93 25.97
C GLN A 409 17.36 1.94 25.40
N ARG A 410 17.75 1.80 24.12
CA ARG A 410 18.73 2.64 23.43
C ARG A 410 18.66 2.45 21.91
N GLY A 411 19.29 3.36 21.18
CA GLY A 411 19.34 3.30 19.72
C GLY A 411 18.14 3.96 19.07
N MET A 412 17.68 3.42 17.96
CA MET A 412 16.61 3.98 17.13
C MET A 412 15.40 3.07 17.12
N LEU A 413 14.21 3.63 17.40
CA LEU A 413 12.91 2.99 17.20
C LEU A 413 12.12 3.79 16.16
N PHE A 414 11.84 3.19 15.04
CA PHE A 414 10.89 3.73 14.04
C PHE A 414 9.61 2.91 14.05
N TYR A 415 8.47 3.56 14.29
CA TYR A 415 7.16 2.93 14.27
C TYR A 415 6.22 3.68 13.34
N TYR A 416 5.57 2.93 12.42
CA TYR A 416 4.67 3.49 11.40
C TYR A 416 3.21 3.12 11.66
N PHE A 417 2.33 4.12 11.50
CA PHE A 417 0.88 4.02 11.64
C PHE A 417 0.18 4.45 10.36
N ALA A 418 -0.67 3.59 9.80
CA ALA A 418 -1.28 3.79 8.49
C ALA A 418 -2.79 4.09 8.51
N THR A 419 -3.48 3.78 9.60
CA THR A 419 -4.96 3.82 9.68
C THR A 419 -5.53 5.22 9.42
N SER A 420 -4.80 6.30 9.77
CA SER A 420 -5.21 7.68 9.53
C SER A 420 -5.36 8.00 8.04
N ASP A 421 -4.45 7.54 7.20
CA ASP A 421 -4.51 7.67 5.75
C ASP A 421 -5.77 7.00 5.18
N ARG A 422 -5.97 5.72 5.49
CA ARG A 422 -7.10 4.92 4.97
C ARG A 422 -8.44 5.45 5.41
N THR A 423 -8.54 5.89 6.65
CA THR A 423 -9.78 6.51 7.16
C THR A 423 -10.07 7.82 6.42
N GLN A 424 -9.07 8.65 6.11
CA GLN A 424 -9.27 9.87 5.35
C GLN A 424 -9.71 9.60 3.92
N HIS A 425 -9.13 8.58 3.26
CA HIS A 425 -9.62 8.15 1.95
C HIS A 425 -11.12 7.82 1.97
N MET A 426 -11.55 7.01 2.95
CA MET A 426 -12.91 6.46 2.95
C MET A 426 -13.98 7.41 3.53
N PHE A 427 -13.60 8.31 4.44
CA PHE A 427 -14.56 9.12 5.21
C PHE A 427 -14.49 10.63 4.94
N TRP A 428 -13.68 11.10 3.98
CA TRP A 428 -13.64 12.54 3.67
C TRP A 428 -15.02 13.08 3.29
N ARG A 429 -15.79 12.32 2.52
CA ARG A 429 -17.16 12.62 2.11
C ARG A 429 -18.12 12.86 3.28
N THR A 430 -17.84 12.32 4.46
CA THR A 430 -18.74 12.47 5.62
C THR A 430 -18.57 13.81 6.33
N MET A 431 -17.48 14.52 6.10
CA MET A 431 -17.22 15.82 6.72
C MET A 431 -17.26 17.00 5.72
N ASP A 432 -17.39 16.77 4.43
CA ASP A 432 -17.42 17.82 3.39
C ASP A 432 -18.73 17.74 2.58
N PRO A 433 -19.70 18.62 2.86
CA PRO A 433 -20.99 18.63 2.15
C PRO A 433 -20.90 18.96 0.64
N ARG A 434 -19.74 19.41 0.14
CA ARG A 434 -19.52 19.68 -1.30
C ARG A 434 -19.14 18.42 -2.06
N HIS A 435 -18.83 17.32 -1.36
CA HIS A 435 -18.41 16.07 -2.00
C HIS A 435 -19.60 15.45 -2.76
N PRO A 436 -19.43 15.03 -4.02
CA PRO A 436 -20.52 14.39 -4.78
C PRO A 436 -21.14 13.16 -4.11
N ALA A 437 -20.32 12.38 -3.37
CA ALA A 437 -20.77 11.22 -2.59
C ALA A 437 -21.22 11.59 -1.15
N TYR A 438 -21.46 12.89 -0.83
CA TYR A 438 -21.95 13.25 0.49
C TYR A 438 -23.38 12.78 0.69
N ASP A 439 -23.62 12.11 1.82
CA ASP A 439 -24.95 11.73 2.31
C ASP A 439 -25.12 12.20 3.73
N GLU A 440 -26.17 12.97 3.98
CA GLU A 440 -26.39 13.61 5.29
C GLU A 440 -26.59 12.58 6.43
N LYS A 441 -27.23 11.45 6.14
CA LYS A 441 -27.44 10.40 7.15
C LYS A 441 -26.11 9.78 7.55
N THR A 442 -25.29 9.37 6.58
CA THR A 442 -23.95 8.84 6.79
C THR A 442 -23.04 9.86 7.47
N ALA A 443 -23.12 11.12 7.05
CA ALA A 443 -22.35 12.21 7.65
C ALA A 443 -22.70 12.47 9.14
N ARG A 444 -23.96 12.36 9.52
CA ARG A 444 -24.37 12.50 10.95
C ARG A 444 -23.76 11.43 11.85
N GLU A 445 -23.59 10.23 11.33
CA GLU A 445 -23.09 9.08 12.08
C GLU A 445 -21.55 9.05 12.09
N PHE A 446 -20.91 9.36 10.96
CA PHE A 446 -19.46 9.10 10.76
C PHE A 446 -18.58 10.35 10.56
N ARG A 447 -19.11 11.59 10.73
CA ARG A 447 -18.29 12.83 10.57
C ARG A 447 -17.10 12.92 11.52
N ASP A 448 -17.12 12.19 12.63
CA ASP A 448 -16.04 12.17 13.61
C ASP A 448 -15.00 11.07 13.34
N ALA A 449 -15.19 10.21 12.33
CA ALA A 449 -14.25 9.13 12.02
C ALA A 449 -12.82 9.64 11.77
N ILE A 450 -12.65 10.69 10.97
CA ILE A 450 -11.34 11.31 10.72
C ILE A 450 -10.80 12.01 11.98
N PRO A 451 -11.53 12.91 12.68
CA PRO A 451 -11.09 13.46 13.95
C PRO A 451 -10.65 12.42 14.98
N GLU A 452 -11.31 11.26 15.04
CA GLU A 452 -10.95 10.19 15.98
C GLU A 452 -9.59 9.58 15.66
N CYS A 453 -9.26 9.35 14.38
CA CYS A 453 -7.94 8.89 13.99
C CYS A 453 -6.83 9.86 14.41
N TYR A 454 -7.08 11.18 14.33
CA TYR A 454 -6.12 12.19 14.80
C TYR A 454 -5.96 12.17 16.32
N ARG A 455 -7.05 11.96 17.08
CA ARG A 455 -6.98 11.77 18.55
C ARG A 455 -6.19 10.52 18.93
N THR A 456 -6.44 9.41 18.22
CA THR A 456 -5.66 8.17 18.38
C THR A 456 -4.18 8.41 18.12
N ALA A 457 -3.82 9.13 17.05
CA ALA A 457 -2.43 9.49 16.77
C ALA A 457 -1.83 10.35 17.89
N ASP A 458 -2.58 11.31 18.43
CA ASP A 458 -2.16 12.14 19.57
C ASP A 458 -1.93 11.32 20.84
N GLU A 459 -2.75 10.31 21.12
CA GLU A 459 -2.57 9.37 22.24
C GLU A 459 -1.27 8.56 22.10
N LEU A 460 -0.98 8.04 20.89
CA LEU A 460 0.28 7.31 20.63
C LEU A 460 1.50 8.20 20.81
N VAL A 461 1.41 9.47 20.42
CA VAL A 461 2.46 10.47 20.69
C VAL A 461 2.60 10.70 22.20
N GLY A 462 1.49 10.75 22.95
CA GLY A 462 1.48 10.82 24.41
C GLY A 462 2.25 9.67 25.07
N GLN A 463 2.00 8.43 24.64
CA GLN A 463 2.72 7.23 25.11
C GLN A 463 4.24 7.32 24.85
N ALA A 464 4.65 7.78 23.64
CA ALA A 464 6.06 8.02 23.36
C ALA A 464 6.66 9.09 24.26
N MET A 465 5.92 10.18 24.51
CA MET A 465 6.37 11.26 25.41
C MET A 465 6.56 10.80 26.86
N GLU A 466 5.74 9.86 27.33
CA GLU A 466 5.86 9.24 28.66
C GLU A 466 7.06 8.30 28.76
N ALA A 467 7.45 7.66 27.65
CA ALA A 467 8.63 6.79 27.56
C ALA A 467 9.96 7.57 27.42
N MET A 468 9.91 8.89 27.22
CA MET A 468 11.11 9.73 27.04
C MET A 468 11.83 10.00 28.37
N ASP A 469 13.16 10.06 28.26
CA ASP A 469 14.05 10.65 29.24
C ASP A 469 14.88 11.79 28.62
N ASP A 470 15.83 12.36 29.36
CA ASP A 470 16.67 13.47 28.91
C ASP A 470 17.59 13.10 27.72
N SER A 471 17.84 11.80 27.49
CA SER A 471 18.64 11.29 26.39
C SER A 471 17.81 11.04 25.12
N THR A 472 16.49 11.19 25.20
CA THR A 472 15.56 10.78 24.14
C THR A 472 15.20 11.96 23.22
N THR A 473 15.35 11.76 21.91
CA THR A 473 14.80 12.63 20.88
C THR A 473 13.55 11.95 20.29
N LEU A 474 12.40 12.63 20.36
CA LEU A 474 11.15 12.20 19.72
C LEU A 474 10.92 13.02 18.45
N ILE A 475 10.64 12.32 17.35
CA ILE A 475 10.29 12.88 16.06
C ILE A 475 8.93 12.28 15.67
N VAL A 476 7.97 13.13 15.30
CA VAL A 476 6.69 12.71 14.75
C VAL A 476 6.55 13.34 13.38
N LEU A 477 6.37 12.52 12.34
CA LEU A 477 6.23 13.01 10.97
C LEU A 477 5.09 12.33 10.23
N SER A 478 4.58 13.03 9.21
CA SER A 478 3.72 12.48 8.18
C SER A 478 4.35 12.73 6.82
N ASP A 479 4.24 11.77 5.97
CA ASP A 479 4.80 11.77 4.61
C ASP A 479 4.08 12.73 3.66
N HIS A 480 2.79 12.91 3.82
CA HIS A 480 1.94 13.86 3.11
C HIS A 480 0.73 14.29 3.96
N GLY A 481 -0.01 15.27 3.48
CA GLY A 481 -1.31 15.65 3.99
C GLY A 481 -2.44 15.07 3.14
N PHE A 482 -3.64 15.72 3.19
CA PHE A 482 -4.85 15.25 2.52
C PHE A 482 -5.66 16.39 1.89
N ALA A 483 -6.42 16.05 0.86
CA ALA A 483 -7.37 16.93 0.18
C ALA A 483 -8.64 16.15 -0.22
N PRO A 484 -9.77 16.84 -0.44
CA PRO A 484 -10.94 16.22 -1.06
C PRO A 484 -10.64 15.77 -2.49
N TRP A 485 -11.27 14.69 -2.91
CA TRP A 485 -11.28 14.27 -4.30
C TRP A 485 -12.71 14.30 -4.83
N TYR A 486 -13.10 15.43 -5.43
CA TYR A 486 -14.45 15.63 -5.94
C TYR A 486 -14.64 15.09 -7.35
N ARG A 487 -13.61 15.26 -8.21
CA ARG A 487 -13.72 14.97 -9.64
C ARG A 487 -12.52 14.18 -10.14
N ALA A 488 -12.81 13.15 -10.94
CA ALA A 488 -11.84 12.25 -11.55
C ALA A 488 -11.49 12.73 -12.96
N PHE A 489 -10.21 13.02 -13.21
CA PHE A 489 -9.71 13.41 -14.52
C PHE A 489 -9.19 12.20 -15.28
N ASN A 490 -9.72 11.97 -16.48
CA ASN A 490 -9.32 10.87 -17.36
C ASN A 490 -8.14 11.31 -18.24
N LEU A 491 -6.90 11.18 -17.70
CA LEU A 491 -5.67 11.63 -18.36
C LEU A 491 -5.48 10.99 -19.74
N ASN A 492 -5.73 9.69 -19.90
CA ASN A 492 -5.58 9.01 -21.18
C ASN A 492 -6.64 9.47 -22.20
N SER A 493 -7.85 9.79 -21.76
CA SER A 493 -8.89 10.37 -22.62
C SER A 493 -8.47 11.76 -23.11
N TRP A 494 -7.91 12.58 -22.21
CA TRP A 494 -7.37 13.87 -22.58
C TRP A 494 -6.21 13.75 -23.60
N LEU A 495 -5.29 12.80 -23.39
CA LEU A 495 -4.21 12.54 -24.33
C LEU A 495 -4.72 12.09 -25.70
N ALA A 496 -5.78 11.28 -25.73
CA ALA A 496 -6.41 10.82 -26.97
C ALA A 496 -7.10 11.97 -27.73
N GLU A 497 -7.86 12.82 -27.02
CA GLU A 497 -8.55 13.99 -27.61
C GLU A 497 -7.56 15.02 -28.17
N ASN A 498 -6.38 15.15 -27.54
CA ASN A 498 -5.35 16.10 -27.97
C ASN A 498 -4.30 15.49 -28.92
N GLY A 499 -4.50 14.27 -29.40
CA GLY A 499 -3.67 13.64 -30.42
C GLY A 499 -2.32 13.08 -29.94
N PHE A 500 -2.12 13.00 -28.62
CA PHE A 500 -0.91 12.40 -28.03
C PHE A 500 -1.01 10.88 -27.89
N LEU A 501 -2.24 10.34 -27.77
CA LEU A 501 -2.50 8.91 -27.68
C LEU A 501 -3.40 8.49 -28.85
N SER A 502 -2.90 7.59 -29.69
CA SER A 502 -3.61 7.09 -30.88
C SER A 502 -4.23 5.71 -30.62
N GLY A 503 -5.46 5.50 -31.09
CA GLY A 503 -6.12 4.19 -31.10
C GLY A 503 -5.98 3.49 -32.45
N ILE A 504 -6.07 2.14 -32.47
CA ILE A 504 -6.18 1.33 -33.69
C ILE A 504 -7.47 1.70 -34.47
N GLY A 505 -8.47 2.18 -33.73
CA GLY A 505 -9.74 2.71 -34.22
C GLY A 505 -10.24 3.83 -33.28
N PRO A 506 -11.47 4.32 -33.48
CA PRO A 506 -12.06 5.26 -32.54
C PRO A 506 -12.17 4.65 -31.14
N TRP A 507 -11.88 5.42 -30.10
CA TRP A 507 -12.01 4.96 -28.72
C TRP A 507 -13.46 4.67 -28.29
N GLY A 508 -14.46 5.23 -29.01
CA GLY A 508 -15.88 4.95 -28.78
C GLY A 508 -16.33 5.17 -27.35
N ASP A 509 -16.80 4.10 -26.72
CA ASP A 509 -17.19 4.11 -25.30
C ASP A 509 -16.00 3.92 -24.32
N GLY A 510 -14.77 3.95 -24.83
CA GLY A 510 -13.55 3.78 -24.07
C GLY A 510 -12.82 2.46 -24.39
N GLY A 511 -11.74 2.19 -23.67
CA GLY A 511 -10.98 0.96 -23.83
C GLY A 511 -9.61 1.01 -23.18
N SER A 512 -8.94 -0.15 -23.13
CA SER A 512 -7.61 -0.25 -22.56
C SER A 512 -6.52 0.12 -23.59
N ILE A 513 -5.54 0.94 -23.20
CA ILE A 513 -4.38 1.23 -24.06
C ILE A 513 -3.62 -0.03 -24.46
N PHE A 514 -3.64 -1.08 -23.63
CA PHE A 514 -2.92 -2.34 -23.89
C PHE A 514 -3.53 -3.13 -25.07
N ALA A 515 -4.84 -2.99 -25.28
CA ALA A 515 -5.56 -3.69 -26.34
C ALA A 515 -5.84 -2.80 -27.57
N ASN A 516 -6.00 -1.48 -27.37
CA ASN A 516 -6.57 -0.58 -28.37
C ASN A 516 -5.63 0.52 -28.82
N ALA A 517 -4.46 0.76 -28.16
CA ALA A 517 -3.55 1.79 -28.62
C ALA A 517 -2.79 1.38 -29.89
N ASP A 518 -2.68 2.31 -30.82
CA ASP A 518 -1.73 2.25 -31.92
C ASP A 518 -0.38 2.80 -31.46
N TRP A 519 0.44 1.93 -30.92
CA TRP A 519 1.75 2.31 -30.37
C TRP A 519 2.71 2.90 -31.41
N THR A 520 2.48 2.62 -32.70
CA THR A 520 3.32 3.16 -33.79
C THR A 520 3.00 4.60 -34.12
N ARG A 521 1.92 5.16 -33.52
CA ARG A 521 1.47 6.54 -33.69
C ARG A 521 1.30 7.29 -32.36
N THR A 522 1.35 6.59 -31.24
CA THR A 522 1.22 7.16 -29.90
C THR A 522 2.49 7.90 -29.52
N ILE A 523 2.34 9.14 -29.04
CA ILE A 523 3.42 10.04 -28.59
C ILE A 523 3.65 9.88 -27.10
N ALA A 524 2.56 9.82 -26.30
CA ALA A 524 2.63 9.71 -24.84
C ALA A 524 1.41 8.96 -24.27
N TYR A 525 1.59 8.43 -23.07
CA TYR A 525 0.55 7.67 -22.35
C TYR A 525 0.69 7.85 -20.85
N GLY A 526 -0.45 7.82 -20.13
CA GLY A 526 -0.52 7.85 -18.68
C GLY A 526 -0.65 6.44 -18.11
N LEU A 527 0.11 6.15 -17.05
CA LEU A 527 0.01 4.92 -16.27
C LEU A 527 0.54 5.19 -14.85
N GLY A 528 -0.28 4.92 -13.83
CA GLY A 528 -0.04 5.37 -12.46
C GLY A 528 -0.84 6.64 -12.13
N PHE A 529 -0.78 7.07 -10.86
CA PHE A 529 -1.60 8.19 -10.37
C PHE A 529 -1.16 9.56 -10.89
N ASN A 530 0.15 9.74 -11.00
CA ASN A 530 0.73 11.02 -11.39
C ASN A 530 1.68 10.89 -12.59
N SER A 531 1.93 9.67 -13.04
CA SER A 531 3.00 9.39 -14.01
C SER A 531 2.52 9.46 -15.46
N LEU A 532 3.30 10.15 -16.30
CA LEU A 532 3.13 10.24 -17.74
C LEU A 532 4.45 9.91 -18.44
N TYR A 533 4.36 9.09 -19.46
CA TYR A 533 5.51 8.59 -20.22
C TYR A 533 5.44 9.02 -21.68
N VAL A 534 6.57 9.46 -22.22
CA VAL A 534 6.77 9.64 -23.66
C VAL A 534 7.05 8.26 -24.27
N ASN A 535 6.42 7.94 -25.39
CA ASN A 535 6.69 6.72 -26.15
C ASN A 535 8.02 6.85 -26.92
N LEU A 536 9.15 6.71 -26.20
CA LEU A 536 10.48 7.07 -26.64
C LEU A 536 11.15 5.95 -27.45
N ALA A 537 11.65 6.27 -28.63
CA ALA A 537 12.42 5.34 -29.47
C ALA A 537 13.69 4.88 -28.75
N GLY A 538 13.91 3.55 -28.77
CA GLY A 538 15.03 2.91 -28.07
C GLY A 538 14.81 2.62 -26.59
N ARG A 539 13.66 3.04 -26.01
CA ARG A 539 13.24 2.70 -24.66
C ARG A 539 11.96 1.85 -24.67
N GLU A 540 10.88 2.36 -25.25
CA GLU A 540 9.64 1.60 -25.43
C GLU A 540 9.72 0.69 -26.67
N GLN A 541 9.01 -0.43 -26.63
CA GLN A 541 9.01 -1.45 -27.69
C GLN A 541 8.69 -0.87 -29.09
N TYR A 542 7.70 0.03 -29.14
CA TYR A 542 7.25 0.71 -30.38
C TYR A 542 7.42 2.23 -30.26
N GLY A 543 8.51 2.67 -29.65
CA GLY A 543 8.77 4.09 -29.42
C GLY A 543 8.76 4.92 -30.71
N THR A 544 8.00 6.02 -30.70
CA THR A 544 7.77 6.89 -31.86
C THR A 544 8.54 8.20 -31.78
N VAL A 545 8.78 8.70 -30.56
CA VAL A 545 9.47 9.97 -30.32
C VAL A 545 10.98 9.72 -30.32
N LEU A 546 11.71 10.41 -31.19
CA LEU A 546 13.17 10.29 -31.21
C LEU A 546 13.77 10.99 -29.96
N PRO A 547 14.92 10.49 -29.43
CA PRO A 547 15.59 11.12 -28.30
C PRO A 547 15.87 12.62 -28.48
N ALA A 548 16.17 13.06 -29.69
CA ALA A 548 16.41 14.46 -30.03
C ALA A 548 15.13 15.35 -30.00
N GLU A 549 13.95 14.74 -30.09
CA GLU A 549 12.65 15.42 -30.06
C GLU A 549 12.02 15.44 -28.67
N LYS A 550 12.54 14.64 -27.73
CA LYS A 550 11.97 14.43 -26.40
C LYS A 550 11.70 15.74 -25.66
N ASP A 551 12.68 16.65 -25.64
CA ASP A 551 12.54 17.92 -24.91
C ASP A 551 11.41 18.76 -25.47
N MET A 552 11.27 18.88 -26.78
CA MET A 552 10.20 19.60 -27.46
C MET A 552 8.83 18.96 -27.12
N VAL A 553 8.73 17.64 -27.16
CA VAL A 553 7.50 16.91 -26.83
C VAL A 553 7.10 17.15 -25.37
N LEU A 554 8.08 17.10 -24.43
CA LEU A 554 7.81 17.37 -23.01
C LEU A 554 7.34 18.81 -22.76
N GLU A 555 7.89 19.79 -23.46
CA GLU A 555 7.45 21.18 -23.37
C GLU A 555 6.02 21.35 -23.90
N GLN A 556 5.71 20.76 -25.07
CA GLN A 556 4.36 20.81 -25.66
C GLN A 556 3.32 20.12 -24.75
N LEU A 557 3.61 18.92 -24.25
CA LEU A 557 2.75 18.21 -23.31
C LEU A 557 2.50 19.02 -22.02
N SER A 558 3.57 19.58 -21.44
CA SER A 558 3.47 20.35 -20.20
C SER A 558 2.62 21.60 -20.40
N ALA A 559 2.83 22.34 -21.49
CA ALA A 559 2.05 23.55 -21.82
C ALA A 559 0.57 23.22 -22.06
N ALA A 560 0.29 22.15 -22.81
CA ALA A 560 -1.08 21.73 -23.10
C ALA A 560 -1.82 21.22 -21.85
N LEU A 561 -1.15 20.42 -20.98
CA LEU A 561 -1.72 19.95 -19.73
C LEU A 561 -2.09 21.09 -18.77
N LEU A 562 -1.26 22.12 -18.66
CA LEU A 562 -1.53 23.30 -17.82
C LEU A 562 -2.77 24.11 -18.29
N GLU A 563 -3.21 23.92 -19.53
CA GLU A 563 -4.44 24.52 -20.06
C GLU A 563 -5.64 23.56 -20.03
N ALA A 564 -5.45 22.31 -19.56
CA ALA A 564 -6.54 21.34 -19.43
C ALA A 564 -7.63 21.87 -18.46
N ARG A 565 -8.88 21.83 -18.93
CA ARG A 565 -10.04 22.34 -18.19
C ARG A 565 -11.12 21.28 -18.02
N ASP A 566 -11.78 21.35 -16.92
CA ASP A 566 -13.02 20.64 -16.69
C ASP A 566 -14.12 21.23 -17.61
N PRO A 567 -14.73 20.43 -18.48
CA PRO A 567 -15.72 20.94 -19.45
C PRO A 567 -17.00 21.46 -18.80
N GLU A 568 -17.32 21.02 -17.58
CA GLU A 568 -18.54 21.44 -16.87
C GLU A 568 -18.33 22.74 -16.07
N THR A 569 -17.18 22.87 -15.39
CA THR A 569 -16.91 23.98 -14.50
C THR A 569 -16.07 25.10 -15.16
N GLY A 570 -15.34 24.77 -16.24
CA GLY A 570 -14.37 25.65 -16.88
C GLY A 570 -13.07 25.83 -16.07
N GLU A 571 -12.96 25.20 -14.89
CA GLU A 571 -11.77 25.30 -14.05
C GLU A 571 -10.58 24.52 -14.62
N LYS A 572 -9.38 25.01 -14.40
CA LYS A 572 -8.16 24.26 -14.70
C LYS A 572 -8.05 23.05 -13.78
N VAL A 573 -7.70 21.90 -14.32
CA VAL A 573 -7.57 20.63 -13.58
C VAL A 573 -6.16 20.43 -13.04
N ILE A 574 -5.15 20.94 -13.74
CA ILE A 574 -3.74 20.74 -13.43
C ILE A 574 -3.19 21.96 -12.69
N GLU A 575 -2.50 21.76 -11.59
CA GLU A 575 -1.79 22.80 -10.83
C GLU A 575 -0.38 22.99 -11.37
N ARG A 576 0.36 21.91 -11.56
CA ARG A 576 1.73 21.90 -12.07
C ARG A 576 2.01 20.64 -12.89
N VAL A 577 2.98 20.75 -13.78
CA VAL A 577 3.58 19.62 -14.47
C VAL A 577 5.07 19.67 -14.22
N TYR A 578 5.60 18.59 -13.66
CA TYR A 578 7.01 18.48 -13.34
C TYR A 578 7.72 17.57 -14.36
N ARG A 579 8.86 17.98 -14.83
CA ARG A 579 9.78 17.13 -15.58
C ARG A 579 10.62 16.34 -14.59
N ALA A 580 10.64 15.01 -14.70
CA ALA A 580 11.40 14.16 -13.80
C ALA A 580 12.91 14.46 -13.84
N ASP A 581 13.46 14.76 -15.03
CA ASP A 581 14.86 15.13 -15.22
C ASP A 581 15.25 16.51 -14.65
N ARG A 582 14.29 17.27 -14.12
CA ARG A 582 14.51 18.58 -13.49
C ARG A 582 14.27 18.58 -11.99
N VAL A 583 13.39 17.70 -11.52
CA VAL A 583 13.02 17.65 -10.09
C VAL A 583 13.71 16.54 -9.32
N TYR A 584 14.26 15.53 -10.01
CA TYR A 584 15.07 14.47 -9.43
C TYR A 584 16.55 14.70 -9.69
N ALA A 585 17.41 14.34 -8.74
CA ALA A 585 18.86 14.42 -8.90
C ALA A 585 19.37 13.49 -10.03
N SER A 586 18.65 12.39 -10.25
CA SER A 586 18.90 11.46 -11.36
C SER A 586 17.60 10.79 -11.78
N VAL A 587 17.57 10.17 -12.96
CA VAL A 587 16.44 9.39 -13.45
C VAL A 587 16.89 7.98 -13.80
N ILE A 588 16.04 7.00 -13.57
CA ILE A 588 16.24 5.62 -14.02
C ILE A 588 15.38 5.46 -15.29
N PRO A 589 15.99 5.39 -16.49
CA PRO A 589 15.26 5.50 -17.77
C PRO A 589 14.07 4.55 -17.90
N ASP A 590 14.20 3.32 -17.41
CA ASP A 590 13.17 2.29 -17.54
C ASP A 590 12.11 2.33 -16.41
N ARG A 591 12.31 3.15 -15.37
CA ARG A 591 11.41 3.23 -14.20
C ARG A 591 10.80 4.61 -14.02
N SER A 592 11.62 5.67 -14.14
CA SER A 592 11.13 7.03 -13.91
C SER A 592 10.12 7.46 -14.97
N PRO A 593 9.04 8.17 -14.60
CA PRO A 593 8.19 8.84 -15.57
C PRO A 593 8.97 9.97 -16.26
N ASP A 594 8.46 10.45 -17.39
CA ASP A 594 9.02 11.64 -18.05
C ASP A 594 8.43 12.93 -17.48
N LEU A 595 7.12 12.91 -17.19
CA LEU A 595 6.40 13.97 -16.51
C LEU A 595 5.66 13.44 -15.30
N ILE A 596 5.56 14.27 -14.26
CA ILE A 596 4.71 14.06 -13.09
C ILE A 596 3.62 15.11 -13.10
N VAL A 597 2.36 14.65 -13.13
CA VAL A 597 1.19 15.53 -13.21
C VAL A 597 0.69 15.86 -11.81
N GLY A 598 0.80 17.10 -11.40
CA GLY A 598 0.27 17.65 -10.16
C GLY A 598 -1.13 18.20 -10.37
N TYR A 599 -2.16 17.49 -9.91
CA TYR A 599 -3.56 17.90 -10.04
C TYR A 599 -3.90 18.98 -9.02
N LYS A 600 -4.88 19.83 -9.36
CA LYS A 600 -5.45 20.81 -8.44
C LYS A 600 -6.24 20.15 -7.32
N ARG A 601 -6.39 20.89 -6.24
CA ARG A 601 -7.25 20.48 -5.11
C ARG A 601 -8.67 20.20 -5.60
N GLY A 602 -9.20 19.02 -5.27
CA GLY A 602 -10.51 18.54 -5.71
C GLY A 602 -10.47 17.67 -6.95
N TYR A 603 -9.37 17.65 -7.69
CA TYR A 603 -9.15 16.78 -8.85
C TYR A 603 -8.07 15.74 -8.57
N ARG A 604 -8.18 14.58 -9.18
CA ARG A 604 -7.16 13.51 -9.21
C ARG A 604 -7.30 12.73 -10.52
N CYS A 605 -6.25 12.02 -10.94
CA CYS A 605 -6.34 11.03 -12.00
C CYS A 605 -7.42 9.99 -11.69
N SER A 606 -8.25 9.64 -12.67
CA SER A 606 -9.25 8.58 -12.52
C SER A 606 -8.60 7.22 -12.32
N ASP A 607 -9.26 6.32 -11.60
CA ASP A 607 -8.79 4.92 -11.45
C ASP A 607 -8.66 4.23 -12.82
N ALA A 608 -9.51 4.60 -13.80
CA ALA A 608 -9.43 4.12 -15.17
C ALA A 608 -8.10 4.48 -15.83
N SER A 609 -7.72 5.77 -15.83
CA SER A 609 -6.44 6.21 -16.43
C SER A 609 -5.22 5.71 -15.66
N VAL A 610 -5.29 5.60 -14.33
CA VAL A 610 -4.22 5.00 -13.49
C VAL A 610 -3.86 3.60 -14.00
N LEU A 611 -4.83 2.86 -14.49
CA LEU A 611 -4.68 1.50 -14.99
C LEU A 611 -4.57 1.39 -16.51
N GLY A 612 -4.42 2.52 -17.19
CA GLY A 612 -4.23 2.57 -18.63
C GLY A 612 -5.51 2.47 -19.44
N ASP A 613 -6.67 2.91 -18.90
CA ASP A 613 -7.88 3.03 -19.71
C ASP A 613 -8.05 4.44 -20.25
N VAL A 614 -8.72 4.49 -21.40
CA VAL A 614 -9.34 5.66 -22.00
C VAL A 614 -10.83 5.57 -21.68
N ALA A 615 -11.36 6.48 -20.88
CA ALA A 615 -12.77 6.54 -20.54
C ALA A 615 -13.54 7.38 -21.58
N LYS A 616 -14.87 7.30 -21.54
CA LYS A 616 -15.74 8.03 -22.47
C LYS A 616 -15.75 9.53 -22.19
N SER A 617 -15.73 9.92 -20.94
CA SER A 617 -15.75 11.32 -20.49
C SER A 617 -14.35 11.81 -20.11
N LEU A 618 -14.13 13.12 -20.20
CA LEU A 618 -12.86 13.73 -19.81
C LEU A 618 -12.75 13.89 -18.29
N VAL A 619 -13.85 14.27 -17.63
CA VAL A 619 -13.94 14.47 -16.19
C VAL A 619 -15.25 13.89 -15.69
N GLU A 620 -15.23 13.26 -14.53
CA GLU A 620 -16.40 12.67 -13.89
C GLU A 620 -16.47 13.04 -12.42
N ASP A 621 -17.69 13.14 -11.87
CA ASP A 621 -17.88 13.28 -10.43
C ASP A 621 -17.40 12.02 -9.72
N ASN A 622 -16.65 12.21 -8.64
CA ASN A 622 -16.30 11.11 -7.78
C ASN A 622 -17.44 10.77 -6.82
N VAL A 623 -18.20 9.77 -7.16
CA VAL A 623 -19.30 9.23 -6.33
C VAL A 623 -18.88 8.01 -5.50
N ASP A 624 -17.60 7.63 -5.53
CA ASP A 624 -17.05 6.53 -4.77
C ASP A 624 -16.90 6.86 -3.27
N LYS A 625 -16.84 5.83 -2.44
CA LYS A 625 -16.52 5.97 -1.02
C LYS A 625 -15.07 6.40 -0.78
N TRP A 626 -14.16 6.14 -1.73
CA TRP A 626 -12.81 6.71 -1.74
C TRP A 626 -12.89 8.19 -2.11
N SER A 627 -12.94 9.05 -1.12
CA SER A 627 -13.43 10.43 -1.24
C SER A 627 -12.40 11.52 -0.89
N GLY A 628 -11.38 11.18 -0.14
CA GLY A 628 -10.19 12.00 0.09
C GLY A 628 -8.98 11.41 -0.60
N ASP A 629 -8.02 12.23 -1.01
CA ASP A 629 -6.79 11.76 -1.65
C ASP A 629 -5.63 12.73 -1.46
N HIS A 630 -4.44 12.25 -1.76
CA HIS A 630 -3.18 13.01 -1.70
C HIS A 630 -2.38 12.95 -3.01
N CYS A 631 -2.79 12.11 -4.00
CA CYS A 631 -2.13 11.97 -5.30
C CYS A 631 -2.41 13.18 -6.22
N ILE A 632 -2.17 14.39 -5.68
CA ILE A 632 -2.34 15.69 -6.34
C ILE A 632 -1.00 16.44 -6.37
N ASP A 633 -1.01 17.76 -6.60
CA ASP A 633 0.23 18.55 -6.49
C ASP A 633 0.80 18.51 -5.06
N ALA A 634 2.08 18.18 -4.93
CA ALA A 634 2.74 17.98 -3.64
C ALA A 634 2.70 19.22 -2.72
N ALA A 635 2.74 20.41 -3.29
CA ALA A 635 2.67 21.65 -2.51
C ALA A 635 1.30 21.89 -1.86
N LEU A 636 0.25 21.21 -2.33
CA LEU A 636 -1.11 21.31 -1.78
C LEU A 636 -1.37 20.37 -0.62
N VAL A 637 -0.52 19.35 -0.45
CA VAL A 637 -0.66 18.29 0.56
C VAL A 637 0.67 18.01 1.30
N PRO A 638 1.34 19.02 1.87
CA PRO A 638 2.50 18.77 2.70
C PRO A 638 2.13 17.93 3.91
N GLY A 639 3.08 17.15 4.43
CA GLY A 639 2.96 16.44 5.69
C GLY A 639 3.18 17.35 6.90
N VAL A 640 3.41 16.73 8.06
CA VAL A 640 3.73 17.43 9.32
C VAL A 640 5.05 16.93 9.90
N LEU A 641 5.75 17.81 10.60
CA LEU A 641 6.91 17.48 11.41
C LEU A 641 6.77 18.10 12.80
N PHE A 642 6.88 17.26 13.84
CA PHE A 642 7.04 17.66 15.22
C PHE A 642 8.32 17.04 15.77
N ALA A 643 9.01 17.73 16.65
CA ALA A 643 10.18 17.19 17.31
C ALA A 643 10.26 17.66 18.77
N SER A 644 10.93 16.88 19.62
CA SER A 644 11.25 17.29 20.99
C SER A 644 12.41 18.27 21.07
N LYS A 645 13.16 18.43 19.96
CA LYS A 645 14.22 19.44 19.75
C LYS A 645 13.70 20.59 18.90
N ARG A 646 14.32 21.78 19.07
CA ARG A 646 13.93 22.97 18.34
C ARG A 646 14.23 22.82 16.85
N ILE A 647 13.16 22.82 16.03
CA ILE A 647 13.28 22.79 14.57
C ILE A 647 13.75 24.15 14.07
N SER A 648 14.96 24.21 13.51
CA SER A 648 15.58 25.43 12.94
C SER A 648 15.26 25.61 11.44
N ALA A 649 15.09 24.50 10.70
CA ALA A 649 14.73 24.53 9.29
C ALA A 649 13.38 25.22 9.07
N ALA A 650 13.35 26.18 8.14
CA ALA A 650 12.12 26.92 7.82
C ALA A 650 11.14 26.09 6.99
N THR A 651 11.64 25.32 6.03
CA THR A 651 10.91 24.48 5.09
C THR A 651 11.50 23.08 5.01
N PRO A 652 11.38 22.26 6.09
CA PRO A 652 11.96 20.93 6.11
C PRO A 652 11.25 20.02 5.10
N ALA A 653 12.01 19.07 4.54
CA ALA A 653 11.53 18.01 3.66
C ALA A 653 11.90 16.64 4.23
N LEU A 654 11.34 15.56 3.68
CA LEU A 654 11.55 14.20 4.17
C LEU A 654 13.03 13.77 4.27
N PRO A 655 13.90 14.06 3.28
CA PRO A 655 15.33 13.72 3.39
C PRO A 655 16.03 14.41 4.57
N ASP A 656 15.59 15.62 4.94
CA ASP A 656 16.19 16.37 6.06
C ASP A 656 15.92 15.69 7.42
N VAL A 657 14.76 15.04 7.54
CA VAL A 657 14.43 14.25 8.74
C VAL A 657 15.33 13.02 8.82
N THR A 658 15.61 12.35 7.68
CA THR A 658 16.57 11.24 7.60
C THR A 658 17.97 11.68 8.06
N ALA A 659 18.47 12.78 7.52
CA ALA A 659 19.76 13.37 7.92
C ALA A 659 19.78 13.73 9.42
N SER A 660 18.65 14.23 9.94
CA SER A 660 18.52 14.55 11.37
C SER A 660 18.62 13.31 12.26
N VAL A 661 17.98 12.19 11.86
CA VAL A 661 18.08 10.92 12.60
C VAL A 661 19.53 10.42 12.62
N LEU A 662 20.25 10.45 11.50
CA LEU A 662 21.67 10.08 11.44
C LEU A 662 22.53 11.00 12.33
N ALA A 663 22.31 12.30 12.27
CA ALA A 663 23.05 13.30 13.07
C ALA A 663 22.85 13.13 14.58
N GLU A 664 21.67 12.62 15.04
CA GLU A 664 21.43 12.33 16.46
C GLU A 664 22.43 11.32 17.03
N PHE A 665 22.93 10.41 16.22
CA PHE A 665 23.92 9.42 16.62
C PHE A 665 25.36 9.86 16.28
N GLY A 666 25.54 10.99 15.59
CA GLY A 666 26.85 11.40 15.05
C GLY A 666 27.29 10.53 13.87
N ALA A 667 26.34 9.87 13.20
CA ALA A 667 26.61 9.09 12.01
C ALA A 667 26.84 10.03 10.81
N GLU A 668 27.81 9.68 9.97
CA GLU A 668 28.03 10.40 8.71
C GLU A 668 26.87 10.15 7.74
N THR A 669 26.34 11.22 7.18
CA THR A 669 25.34 11.13 6.11
C THR A 669 26.04 10.64 4.84
N PRO A 670 25.58 9.53 4.21
CA PRO A 670 26.10 9.07 2.93
C PRO A 670 26.03 10.16 1.85
N GLU A 671 27.05 10.25 0.98
CA GLU A 671 27.13 11.29 -0.06
C GLU A 671 25.94 11.33 -1.01
N GLU A 672 25.31 10.18 -1.23
CA GLU A 672 24.12 10.07 -2.07
C GLU A 672 22.85 10.65 -1.43
N MET A 673 22.80 10.86 -0.12
CA MET A 673 21.66 11.46 0.59
C MET A 673 21.71 13.00 0.48
N THR A 674 20.56 13.61 0.18
CA THR A 674 20.48 15.05 -0.14
C THR A 674 19.98 15.94 1.00
N GLY A 675 19.51 15.34 2.11
CA GLY A 675 18.94 16.06 3.24
C GLY A 675 19.99 16.72 4.15
N GLU A 676 19.59 17.82 4.79
CA GLU A 676 20.35 18.49 5.85
C GLU A 676 19.59 18.41 7.19
N PRO A 677 20.29 18.24 8.34
CA PRO A 677 19.63 18.20 9.65
C PRO A 677 18.75 19.42 9.92
N VAL A 678 17.54 19.19 10.45
CA VAL A 678 16.54 20.24 10.70
C VAL A 678 16.76 21.04 12.00
N TRP A 679 17.75 20.65 12.84
CA TRP A 679 18.15 21.33 14.08
C TRP A 679 19.67 21.48 14.25
#